data_63505cdb2d201804c3a0b2ae213d4ab1
#
_entry.id   63505cdb2d201804c3a0b2ae213d4ab1
#
_cell.length_a   1.000
_cell.length_b   1.000
_cell.length_c   1.000
_cell.angle_alpha   90.00
_cell.angle_beta   90.00
_cell.angle_gamma   90.00
#
_symmetry.space_group_name_H-M   'P 1'
#
loop_
_entity.id
_entity.type
_entity.pdbx_description
1 polymer ?
#
loop_
_entity_poly.entity_id
_entity_poly.type
_entity_poly.pdbx_seq_one_letter_code
_entity_poly.pdbx_strand_id
1 'polypeptide(L)'
;AAGLATAVLWLCAPLIAEKKDEKPDSYRFTAAERGRLTEIFADTWQYFEQNCTEKTSWLPPDNFQEEPYRGAAMLTSPTNIGMGLMAVVSAHDMHLLDERGMFTRLERMVNSIEKLEKWHGHPFNWYNLRDLSLLRPRFISTVDSGNLFACLITTACALAECAGQAEKTSAEFAEELKKLAARCTAIARAMDFRVLYDNTRELFHIGCSFEEGKLTPSHYDLLASECRLTSFSAIAFSRIGSEHWFALSRLMCDASGGRVLKSWSGTMFEYLMPLIFFETVPYSMQFEVCRNAVLTQILAAAAEKPWGVSESGYYAFDDALRYQYRAFGNPELALAPGRMRSDVIAPYACVLALAVEPKAAAENLRLLCQIGAAGKYGLYEALDYGAAEKNGFAIVKSYMAHHQGMSLCAINNALNNNVLARRFMSVPEVRANEQLLFENMPVDPIRIKTYESEIFREPHAARNADEFVRIIKKNAAEAKRNESPRLRGAFIRKKIKNPGNRKNAIAMQPTEGRTENNSGQAVNGQIVTNGSYSIFVDENGCGYSKCGGVLITRLRGKAWGAFGEDAANASEFGFVPPNGVDFVIAKYDFESGEKAAKRISGSITAEPHRVVSEDRFASIRARLTSMVAADSDCEIRTLELINCGKKEETVDVGMFAEIALAPAREFEAHPAFVHVCTESERADDTLIFTMRKKPGKPSYSAFFNVASLERVQFCADGLVCPGRHKSHEDALLMLSLIHISEPTRQAEIS
;
A
#
# COMPACT_ATOMS: atom_id res chain seq x y z
N ALA A 1 -32.19 55.26 -15.82
CA ALA A 1 -31.32 54.49 -16.73
C ALA A 1 -30.48 53.44 -15.99
N ALA A 2 -29.79 53.79 -14.90
CA ALA A 2 -28.92 52.82 -14.20
C ALA A 2 -29.72 51.64 -13.58
N GLY A 3 -30.87 51.87 -12.94
CA GLY A 3 -31.69 50.81 -12.39
C GLY A 3 -32.27 49.83 -13.41
N LEU A 4 -32.57 50.30 -14.63
CA LEU A 4 -33.03 49.42 -15.71
C LEU A 4 -31.90 48.53 -16.25
N ALA A 5 -30.69 49.07 -16.36
CA ALA A 5 -29.50 48.29 -16.76
C ALA A 5 -29.16 47.21 -15.74
N THR A 6 -29.25 47.51 -14.44
CA THR A 6 -29.03 46.53 -13.37
C THR A 6 -30.10 45.43 -13.36
N ALA A 7 -31.38 45.78 -13.57
CA ALA A 7 -32.47 44.83 -13.68
C ALA A 7 -32.31 43.88 -14.89
N VAL A 8 -31.89 44.43 -16.06
CA VAL A 8 -31.60 43.62 -17.25
C VAL A 8 -30.40 42.69 -17.02
N LEU A 9 -29.34 43.17 -16.38
CA LEU A 9 -28.18 42.32 -15.98
C LEU A 9 -28.60 41.19 -15.03
N TRP A 10 -29.46 41.48 -14.07
CA TRP A 10 -30.00 40.47 -13.15
C TRP A 10 -30.88 39.43 -13.84
N LEU A 11 -31.73 39.87 -14.76
CA LEU A 11 -32.57 38.97 -15.56
C LEU A 11 -31.75 38.15 -16.57
N CYS A 12 -30.62 38.67 -17.04
CA CYS A 12 -29.71 37.95 -17.94
C CYS A 12 -28.64 37.13 -17.20
N ALA A 13 -28.50 37.29 -15.86
CA ALA A 13 -27.49 36.61 -15.08
C ALA A 13 -27.55 35.05 -15.18
N PRO A 14 -28.74 34.39 -15.15
CA PRO A 14 -28.84 32.96 -15.40
C PRO A 14 -28.34 32.57 -16.78
N LEU A 15 -28.70 33.33 -17.83
CA LEU A 15 -28.26 33.06 -19.21
C LEU A 15 -26.76 33.31 -19.43
N ILE A 16 -26.17 34.24 -18.66
CA ILE A 16 -24.73 34.51 -18.67
C ILE A 16 -23.98 33.40 -17.88
N ALA A 17 -24.55 32.94 -16.77
CA ALA A 17 -24.03 31.82 -15.99
C ALA A 17 -24.07 30.50 -16.79
N GLU A 18 -25.21 30.23 -17.45
CA GLU A 18 -25.36 29.05 -18.31
C GLU A 18 -24.37 29.01 -19.48
N LYS A 19 -24.00 30.17 -20.04
CA LYS A 19 -23.00 30.27 -21.12
C LYS A 19 -21.56 30.06 -20.62
N LYS A 20 -21.30 30.20 -19.34
CA LYS A 20 -19.96 29.95 -18.74
C LYS A 20 -19.72 28.50 -18.32
N ASP A 21 -20.76 27.72 -18.21
CA ASP A 21 -20.69 26.28 -18.00
C ASP A 21 -20.59 25.52 -19.35
N GLU A 22 -19.72 25.98 -20.25
CA GLU A 22 -19.18 25.04 -21.23
C GLU A 22 -18.49 23.95 -20.45
N LYS A 23 -19.14 22.78 -20.34
CA LYS A 23 -18.50 21.55 -19.85
C LYS A 23 -17.16 21.48 -20.60
N PRO A 24 -16.03 21.36 -19.89
CA PRO A 24 -14.75 21.25 -20.56
C PRO A 24 -14.89 20.17 -21.63
N ASP A 25 -14.45 20.46 -22.87
CA ASP A 25 -14.61 19.57 -24.02
C ASP A 25 -14.20 18.15 -23.57
N SER A 26 -15.15 17.23 -23.52
CA SER A 26 -14.89 15.86 -23.14
C SER A 26 -13.87 15.31 -24.14
N TYR A 27 -12.75 14.78 -23.63
CA TYR A 27 -11.71 14.22 -24.48
C TYR A 27 -12.30 13.22 -25.48
N ARG A 28 -12.05 13.43 -26.75
CA ARG A 28 -12.51 12.54 -27.82
C ARG A 28 -11.37 11.61 -28.20
N PHE A 29 -11.52 10.34 -27.87
CA PHE A 29 -10.57 9.31 -28.29
C PHE A 29 -10.47 9.24 -29.80
N THR A 30 -9.25 9.20 -30.32
CA THR A 30 -8.96 8.88 -31.72
C THR A 30 -9.44 7.46 -32.07
N ALA A 31 -9.59 7.15 -33.34
CA ALA A 31 -9.97 5.80 -33.79
C ALA A 31 -8.98 4.73 -33.29
N ALA A 32 -7.68 5.04 -33.26
CA ALA A 32 -6.63 4.13 -32.77
C ALA A 32 -6.72 3.88 -31.24
N GLU A 33 -6.97 4.93 -30.45
CA GLU A 33 -7.16 4.82 -29.01
C GLU A 33 -8.42 4.03 -28.68
N ARG A 34 -9.53 4.36 -29.36
CA ARG A 34 -10.80 3.63 -29.21
C ARG A 34 -10.64 2.16 -29.58
N GLY A 35 -9.96 1.85 -30.69
CA GLY A 35 -9.67 0.48 -31.11
C GLY A 35 -8.89 -0.29 -30.04
N ARG A 36 -7.82 0.31 -29.50
CA ARG A 36 -7.02 -0.32 -28.42
C ARG A 36 -7.84 -0.55 -27.16
N LEU A 37 -8.62 0.42 -26.71
CA LEU A 37 -9.49 0.26 -25.53
C LEU A 37 -10.52 -0.86 -25.75
N THR A 38 -11.09 -0.96 -26.97
CA THR A 38 -12.04 -2.04 -27.33
C THR A 38 -11.36 -3.41 -27.35
N GLU A 39 -10.11 -3.50 -27.83
CA GLU A 39 -9.31 -4.73 -27.82
C GLU A 39 -8.98 -5.16 -26.39
N ILE A 40 -8.44 -4.27 -25.56
CA ILE A 40 -8.18 -4.55 -24.13
C ILE A 40 -9.47 -5.00 -23.44
N PHE A 41 -10.60 -4.34 -23.73
CA PHE A 41 -11.89 -4.70 -23.18
C PHE A 41 -12.30 -6.13 -23.58
N ALA A 42 -12.22 -6.47 -24.86
CA ALA A 42 -12.62 -7.78 -25.38
C ALA A 42 -11.76 -8.91 -24.79
N ASP A 43 -10.45 -8.70 -24.68
CA ASP A 43 -9.53 -9.66 -24.07
C ASP A 43 -9.81 -9.81 -22.56
N THR A 44 -10.05 -8.69 -21.86
CA THR A 44 -10.37 -8.69 -20.43
C THR A 44 -11.70 -9.39 -20.14
N TRP A 45 -12.70 -9.22 -21.03
CA TRP A 45 -13.98 -9.93 -20.93
C TRP A 45 -13.80 -11.45 -20.94
N GLN A 46 -12.81 -11.99 -21.68
CA GLN A 46 -12.53 -13.42 -21.72
C GLN A 46 -12.19 -14.00 -20.36
N TYR A 47 -11.68 -13.20 -19.42
CA TYR A 47 -11.49 -13.66 -18.04
C TYR A 47 -12.82 -14.13 -17.42
N PHE A 48 -13.84 -13.31 -17.49
CA PHE A 48 -15.16 -13.63 -16.93
C PHE A 48 -15.89 -14.68 -17.75
N GLU A 49 -15.84 -14.59 -19.08
CA GLU A 49 -16.50 -15.54 -19.98
C GLU A 49 -16.01 -16.98 -19.78
N GLN A 50 -14.70 -17.17 -19.59
CA GLN A 50 -14.09 -18.50 -19.49
C GLN A 50 -14.04 -19.04 -18.05
N ASN A 51 -14.04 -18.17 -17.04
CA ASN A 51 -13.83 -18.58 -15.66
C ASN A 51 -15.10 -18.53 -14.79
N CYS A 52 -16.15 -17.78 -15.17
CA CYS A 52 -17.44 -17.81 -14.47
C CYS A 52 -18.34 -18.93 -15.04
N THR A 53 -18.12 -20.14 -14.59
CA THR A 53 -18.76 -21.35 -15.11
C THR A 53 -19.50 -22.11 -14.00
N GLU A 54 -20.19 -23.21 -14.34
CA GLU A 54 -20.81 -24.09 -13.36
C GLU A 54 -19.80 -24.57 -12.29
N LYS A 55 -18.56 -24.85 -12.69
CA LYS A 55 -17.50 -25.30 -11.77
C LYS A 55 -17.11 -24.24 -10.72
N THR A 56 -17.38 -22.97 -10.98
CA THR A 56 -17.15 -21.84 -10.09
C THR A 56 -18.46 -21.28 -9.54
N SER A 57 -19.54 -22.06 -9.59
CA SER A 57 -20.88 -21.62 -9.18
C SER A 57 -21.31 -20.33 -9.90
N TRP A 58 -20.85 -20.11 -11.12
CA TRP A 58 -21.08 -18.93 -11.98
C TRP A 58 -20.51 -17.62 -11.41
N LEU A 59 -19.70 -17.68 -10.34
CA LEU A 59 -19.03 -16.50 -9.73
C LEU A 59 -17.57 -16.43 -10.19
N PRO A 60 -16.98 -15.23 -10.24
CA PRO A 60 -15.60 -15.06 -10.67
C PRO A 60 -14.62 -15.61 -9.62
N PRO A 61 -13.64 -16.43 -10.04
CA PRO A 61 -12.52 -16.77 -9.17
C PRO A 61 -11.70 -15.53 -8.84
N ASP A 62 -11.05 -15.53 -7.69
CA ASP A 62 -10.27 -14.38 -7.20
C ASP A 62 -9.19 -13.93 -8.18
N ASN A 63 -8.44 -14.90 -8.68
CA ASN A 63 -7.41 -14.63 -9.67
C ASN A 63 -7.20 -15.83 -10.61
N PHE A 64 -6.50 -15.58 -11.72
CA PHE A 64 -5.96 -16.59 -12.60
C PHE A 64 -4.47 -16.33 -12.77
N GLN A 65 -3.63 -17.29 -12.36
CA GLN A 65 -2.19 -17.18 -12.52
C GLN A 65 -1.72 -18.01 -13.72
N GLU A 66 -1.08 -17.33 -14.67
CA GLU A 66 -0.62 -17.89 -15.94
C GLU A 66 0.81 -18.44 -15.83
N GLU A 67 1.72 -17.71 -15.16
CA GLU A 67 3.12 -18.13 -15.03
C GLU A 67 3.70 -17.70 -13.66
N PRO A 68 4.27 -18.61 -12.85
CA PRO A 68 4.15 -20.07 -13.01
C PRO A 68 2.69 -20.50 -12.98
N TYR A 69 2.32 -21.48 -13.79
CA TYR A 69 0.91 -21.86 -13.98
C TYR A 69 0.26 -22.40 -12.70
N ARG A 70 -0.84 -21.74 -12.28
CA ARG A 70 -1.69 -22.19 -11.17
C ARG A 70 -3.17 -22.23 -11.55
N GLY A 71 -3.55 -21.61 -12.69
CA GLY A 71 -4.93 -21.52 -13.13
C GLY A 71 -5.78 -20.62 -12.22
N ALA A 72 -7.06 -20.90 -12.17
CA ALA A 72 -8.03 -20.13 -11.40
C ALA A 72 -7.98 -20.47 -9.91
N ALA A 73 -7.89 -19.45 -9.05
CA ALA A 73 -8.02 -19.59 -7.60
C ALA A 73 -9.50 -19.82 -7.24
N MET A 74 -9.82 -20.99 -6.67
CA MET A 74 -11.19 -21.43 -6.40
C MET A 74 -11.80 -20.79 -5.14
N LEU A 75 -11.64 -19.46 -5.01
CA LEU A 75 -12.23 -18.63 -3.95
C LEU A 75 -12.70 -17.31 -4.54
N THR A 76 -13.62 -16.63 -3.84
CA THR A 76 -14.16 -15.34 -4.26
C THR A 76 -14.51 -14.44 -3.06
N SER A 77 -14.52 -13.13 -3.30
CA SER A 77 -14.93 -12.10 -2.33
C SER A 77 -16.16 -11.34 -2.81
N PRO A 78 -16.83 -10.56 -1.94
CA PRO A 78 -17.95 -9.72 -2.36
C PRO A 78 -17.57 -8.70 -3.46
N THR A 79 -16.37 -8.10 -3.40
CA THR A 79 -15.91 -7.20 -4.47
C THR A 79 -15.73 -7.94 -5.80
N ASN A 80 -15.13 -9.14 -5.79
CA ASN A 80 -15.00 -9.95 -7.01
C ASN A 80 -16.38 -10.27 -7.62
N ILE A 81 -17.35 -10.67 -6.78
CA ILE A 81 -18.72 -10.95 -7.20
C ILE A 81 -19.36 -9.73 -7.83
N GLY A 82 -19.25 -8.57 -7.16
CA GLY A 82 -19.79 -7.30 -7.66
C GLY A 82 -19.18 -6.91 -9.01
N MET A 83 -17.85 -6.99 -9.14
CA MET A 83 -17.17 -6.69 -10.40
C MET A 83 -17.51 -7.70 -11.50
N GLY A 84 -17.82 -8.95 -11.17
CA GLY A 84 -18.35 -9.93 -12.11
C GLY A 84 -19.72 -9.54 -12.67
N LEU A 85 -20.65 -9.07 -11.83
CA LEU A 85 -21.94 -8.52 -12.28
C LEU A 85 -21.74 -7.34 -13.22
N MET A 86 -20.87 -6.40 -12.84
CA MET A 86 -20.55 -5.22 -13.64
C MET A 86 -19.85 -5.56 -14.95
N ALA A 87 -19.02 -6.62 -14.97
CA ALA A 87 -18.39 -7.12 -16.19
C ALA A 87 -19.43 -7.61 -17.21
N VAL A 88 -20.45 -8.35 -16.75
CA VAL A 88 -21.55 -8.82 -17.61
C VAL A 88 -22.36 -7.65 -18.17
N VAL A 89 -22.71 -6.66 -17.34
CA VAL A 89 -23.38 -5.43 -17.77
C VAL A 89 -22.54 -4.67 -18.80
N SER A 90 -21.24 -4.51 -18.52
CA SER A 90 -20.32 -3.80 -19.42
C SER A 90 -20.13 -4.54 -20.75
N ALA A 91 -20.11 -5.87 -20.75
CA ALA A 91 -20.04 -6.67 -21.98
C ALA A 91 -21.30 -6.49 -22.87
N HIS A 92 -22.46 -6.32 -22.25
CA HIS A 92 -23.68 -5.96 -22.97
C HIS A 92 -23.60 -4.54 -23.55
N ASP A 93 -23.19 -3.55 -22.76
CA ASP A 93 -23.04 -2.16 -23.21
C ASP A 93 -22.03 -2.01 -24.38
N MET A 94 -21.00 -2.86 -24.39
CA MET A 94 -19.99 -2.94 -25.44
C MET A 94 -20.35 -3.92 -26.58
N HIS A 95 -21.60 -4.38 -26.64
CA HIS A 95 -22.15 -5.26 -27.68
C HIS A 95 -21.45 -6.62 -27.84
N LEU A 96 -20.77 -7.14 -26.79
CA LEU A 96 -20.24 -8.49 -26.75
C LEU A 96 -21.30 -9.51 -26.31
N LEU A 97 -22.36 -9.07 -25.64
CA LEU A 97 -23.51 -9.84 -25.25
C LEU A 97 -24.79 -9.18 -25.75
N ASP A 98 -25.75 -9.99 -26.19
CA ASP A 98 -27.12 -9.55 -26.36
C ASP A 98 -27.87 -9.50 -25.01
N GLU A 99 -29.09 -8.98 -25.00
CA GLU A 99 -29.90 -8.84 -23.79
C GLU A 99 -30.19 -10.18 -23.11
N ARG A 100 -30.45 -11.23 -23.90
CA ARG A 100 -30.72 -12.58 -23.37
C ARG A 100 -29.45 -13.21 -22.78
N GLY A 101 -28.32 -13.04 -23.42
CA GLY A 101 -27.02 -13.48 -22.92
C GLY A 101 -26.62 -12.78 -21.62
N MET A 102 -26.86 -11.46 -21.51
CA MET A 102 -26.67 -10.70 -20.26
C MET A 102 -27.61 -11.25 -19.15
N PHE A 103 -28.91 -11.32 -19.43
CA PHE A 103 -29.90 -11.82 -18.47
C PHE A 103 -29.51 -13.19 -17.92
N THR A 104 -29.21 -14.15 -18.80
CA THR A 104 -28.93 -15.55 -18.40
C THR A 104 -27.71 -15.61 -17.47
N ARG A 105 -26.66 -14.84 -17.74
CA ARG A 105 -25.44 -14.81 -16.88
C ARG A 105 -25.72 -14.14 -15.54
N LEU A 106 -26.39 -12.99 -15.53
CA LEU A 106 -26.76 -12.29 -14.30
C LEU A 106 -27.69 -13.13 -13.43
N GLU A 107 -28.66 -13.80 -14.01
CA GLU A 107 -29.58 -14.68 -13.27
C GLU A 107 -28.83 -15.82 -12.57
N ARG A 108 -27.89 -16.48 -13.26
CA ARG A 108 -27.05 -17.54 -12.68
C ARG A 108 -26.21 -17.02 -11.54
N MET A 109 -25.59 -15.85 -11.70
CA MET A 109 -24.80 -15.20 -10.65
C MET A 109 -25.67 -14.83 -9.44
N VAL A 110 -26.84 -14.23 -9.66
CA VAL A 110 -27.76 -13.84 -8.59
C VAL A 110 -28.28 -15.10 -7.85
N ASN A 111 -28.60 -16.18 -8.56
CA ASN A 111 -28.96 -17.47 -7.94
C ASN A 111 -27.85 -18.00 -7.01
N SER A 112 -26.59 -17.78 -7.34
CA SER A 112 -25.46 -18.18 -6.49
C SER A 112 -25.29 -17.22 -5.31
N ILE A 113 -25.41 -15.91 -5.52
CA ILE A 113 -25.33 -14.89 -4.46
C ILE A 113 -26.41 -15.10 -3.38
N GLU A 114 -27.63 -15.49 -3.78
CA GLU A 114 -28.71 -15.78 -2.84
C GLU A 114 -28.39 -16.95 -1.91
N LYS A 115 -27.65 -17.95 -2.39
CA LYS A 115 -27.26 -19.16 -1.62
C LYS A 115 -26.12 -18.89 -0.63
N LEU A 116 -25.36 -17.81 -0.80
CA LEU A 116 -24.25 -17.48 0.11
C LEU A 116 -24.76 -17.28 1.54
N GLU A 117 -24.05 -17.82 2.51
CA GLU A 117 -24.24 -17.49 3.92
C GLU A 117 -23.91 -16.02 4.14
N LYS A 118 -24.74 -15.29 4.90
CA LYS A 118 -24.61 -13.86 5.12
C LYS A 118 -24.81 -13.51 6.59
N TRP A 119 -24.18 -12.44 7.05
CA TRP A 119 -24.40 -11.87 8.37
C TRP A 119 -25.04 -10.48 8.24
N HIS A 120 -26.25 -10.31 8.75
CA HIS A 120 -27.03 -9.08 8.54
C HIS A 120 -27.11 -8.63 7.07
N GLY A 121 -27.21 -9.57 6.15
CA GLY A 121 -27.21 -9.34 4.71
C GLY A 121 -25.83 -9.17 4.06
N HIS A 122 -24.77 -8.99 4.85
CA HIS A 122 -23.40 -8.87 4.34
C HIS A 122 -22.80 -10.21 4.03
N PRO A 123 -22.23 -10.43 2.83
CA PRO A 123 -21.45 -11.61 2.53
C PRO A 123 -20.08 -11.59 3.21
N PHE A 124 -19.51 -12.76 3.42
CA PHE A 124 -18.19 -12.94 4.02
C PHE A 124 -17.03 -12.81 3.02
N ASN A 125 -15.87 -12.57 3.50
CA ASN A 125 -14.58 -12.81 2.86
C ASN A 125 -13.96 -14.03 3.54
N TRP A 126 -13.86 -15.21 2.93
CA TRP A 126 -14.01 -15.58 1.53
C TRP A 126 -14.96 -16.78 1.38
N TYR A 127 -15.40 -17.09 0.13
CA TYR A 127 -16.15 -18.32 -0.18
C TYR A 127 -15.34 -19.25 -1.09
N ASN A 128 -15.49 -20.55 -0.85
CA ASN A 128 -15.03 -21.58 -1.78
C ASN A 128 -16.02 -21.67 -2.95
N LEU A 129 -15.53 -21.52 -4.18
CA LEU A 129 -16.38 -21.52 -5.39
C LEU A 129 -16.98 -22.88 -5.76
N ARG A 130 -16.44 -23.99 -5.21
CA ARG A 130 -16.92 -25.33 -5.55
C ARG A 130 -18.25 -25.67 -4.88
N ASP A 131 -18.46 -25.15 -3.67
CA ASP A 131 -19.60 -25.50 -2.81
C ASP A 131 -20.22 -24.29 -2.09
N LEU A 132 -19.69 -23.09 -2.31
CA LEU A 132 -20.08 -21.84 -1.68
C LEU A 132 -19.90 -21.82 -0.14
N SER A 133 -19.13 -22.76 0.41
CA SER A 133 -18.80 -22.77 1.83
C SER A 133 -17.87 -21.62 2.24
N LEU A 134 -17.95 -21.21 3.51
CA LEU A 134 -17.10 -20.15 4.06
C LEU A 134 -15.67 -20.65 4.24
N LEU A 135 -14.71 -19.84 3.82
CA LEU A 135 -13.30 -20.02 4.11
C LEU A 135 -12.91 -19.31 5.41
N ARG A 136 -11.92 -19.83 6.09
CA ARG A 136 -11.36 -19.22 7.31
C ARG A 136 -10.11 -18.41 6.99
N PRO A 137 -9.86 -17.30 7.70
CA PRO A 137 -10.68 -16.71 8.77
C PRO A 137 -11.97 -16.07 8.23
N ARG A 138 -13.10 -16.24 8.93
CA ARG A 138 -14.38 -15.64 8.56
C ARG A 138 -14.38 -14.16 8.91
N PHE A 139 -14.51 -13.35 7.89
CA PHE A 139 -14.44 -11.90 8.01
C PHE A 139 -15.53 -11.23 7.18
N ILE A 140 -16.15 -10.21 7.71
CA ILE A 140 -17.01 -9.27 6.97
C ILE A 140 -16.22 -8.00 6.74
N SER A 141 -15.97 -7.66 5.49
CA SER A 141 -15.33 -6.42 5.10
C SER A 141 -16.37 -5.34 4.81
N THR A 142 -16.19 -4.17 5.40
CA THR A 142 -17.08 -3.02 5.16
C THR A 142 -17.00 -2.54 3.73
N VAL A 143 -15.78 -2.41 3.19
CA VAL A 143 -15.56 -1.91 1.83
C VAL A 143 -16.05 -2.92 0.78
N ASP A 144 -15.77 -4.21 0.96
CA ASP A 144 -16.26 -5.23 0.04
C ASP A 144 -17.79 -5.31 -0.01
N SER A 145 -18.42 -5.15 1.16
CA SER A 145 -19.89 -5.06 1.25
C SER A 145 -20.44 -3.86 0.47
N GLY A 146 -19.80 -2.69 0.61
CA GLY A 146 -20.21 -1.48 -0.09
C GLY A 146 -19.99 -1.57 -1.60
N ASN A 147 -18.90 -2.18 -2.02
CA ASN A 147 -18.61 -2.43 -3.44
C ASN A 147 -19.69 -3.32 -4.07
N LEU A 148 -20.00 -4.46 -3.44
CA LEU A 148 -21.07 -5.34 -3.92
C LEU A 148 -22.43 -4.64 -3.91
N PHE A 149 -22.73 -3.84 -2.87
CA PHE A 149 -23.94 -3.05 -2.80
C PHE A 149 -24.11 -2.15 -4.03
N ALA A 150 -23.10 -1.33 -4.32
CA ALA A 150 -23.14 -0.41 -5.47
C ALA A 150 -23.23 -1.15 -6.81
N CYS A 151 -22.52 -2.28 -6.95
CA CYS A 151 -22.59 -3.12 -8.14
C CYS A 151 -24.00 -3.69 -8.36
N LEU A 152 -24.65 -4.21 -7.29
CA LEU A 152 -26.01 -4.75 -7.38
C LEU A 152 -27.03 -3.67 -7.77
N ILE A 153 -26.93 -2.47 -7.18
CA ILE A 153 -27.82 -1.33 -7.52
C ILE A 153 -27.62 -0.92 -8.98
N THR A 154 -26.37 -0.79 -9.43
CA THR A 154 -26.07 -0.41 -10.83
C THR A 154 -26.54 -1.49 -11.81
N THR A 155 -26.38 -2.78 -11.47
CA THR A 155 -26.89 -3.91 -12.26
C THR A 155 -28.42 -3.88 -12.35
N ALA A 156 -29.11 -3.56 -11.25
CA ALA A 156 -30.56 -3.42 -11.26
C ALA A 156 -31.03 -2.29 -12.19
N CYS A 157 -30.31 -1.16 -12.23
CA CYS A 157 -30.61 -0.07 -13.17
C CYS A 157 -30.42 -0.50 -14.62
N ALA A 158 -29.32 -1.21 -14.93
CA ALA A 158 -29.10 -1.72 -16.29
C ALA A 158 -30.21 -2.70 -16.73
N LEU A 159 -30.61 -3.61 -15.87
CA LEU A 159 -31.73 -4.53 -16.13
C LEU A 159 -33.07 -3.79 -16.34
N ALA A 160 -33.33 -2.74 -15.56
CA ALA A 160 -34.52 -1.92 -15.71
C ALA A 160 -34.53 -1.13 -17.04
N GLU A 161 -33.39 -0.61 -17.49
CA GLU A 161 -33.25 0.03 -18.81
C GLU A 161 -33.54 -0.96 -19.94
N CYS A 162 -32.97 -2.18 -19.89
CA CYS A 162 -33.24 -3.23 -20.87
C CYS A 162 -34.72 -3.66 -20.82
N ALA A 163 -35.35 -3.74 -19.64
CA ALA A 163 -36.77 -4.04 -19.52
C ALA A 163 -37.65 -3.03 -20.26
N GLY A 164 -37.34 -1.73 -20.10
CA GLY A 164 -38.04 -0.66 -20.81
C GLY A 164 -37.90 -0.73 -22.35
N GLN A 165 -36.79 -1.26 -22.84
CA GLN A 165 -36.58 -1.52 -24.28
C GLN A 165 -37.34 -2.79 -24.72
N ALA A 166 -37.25 -3.85 -23.94
CA ALA A 166 -37.88 -5.13 -24.21
C ALA A 166 -39.43 -5.09 -24.19
N GLU A 167 -40.04 -4.14 -23.46
CA GLU A 167 -41.51 -3.96 -23.46
C GLU A 167 -42.10 -3.77 -24.87
N LYS A 168 -41.33 -3.24 -25.79
CA LYS A 168 -41.74 -3.02 -27.18
C LYS A 168 -41.72 -4.29 -28.04
N THR A 169 -41.00 -5.32 -27.61
CA THR A 169 -40.73 -6.54 -28.38
C THR A 169 -41.27 -7.81 -27.69
N SER A 170 -41.15 -7.91 -26.37
CA SER A 170 -41.59 -9.04 -25.56
C SER A 170 -41.91 -8.60 -24.14
N ALA A 171 -43.18 -8.45 -23.80
CA ALA A 171 -43.63 -8.09 -22.45
C ALA A 171 -43.24 -9.17 -21.41
N GLU A 172 -43.18 -10.45 -21.81
CA GLU A 172 -42.77 -11.55 -20.94
C GLU A 172 -41.27 -11.40 -20.52
N PHE A 173 -40.42 -11.15 -21.50
CA PHE A 173 -38.99 -10.94 -21.20
C PHE A 173 -38.73 -9.65 -20.41
N ALA A 174 -39.47 -8.57 -20.69
CA ALA A 174 -39.41 -7.36 -19.88
C ALA A 174 -39.75 -7.64 -18.40
N GLU A 175 -40.74 -8.50 -18.14
CA GLU A 175 -41.11 -8.89 -16.79
C GLU A 175 -40.03 -9.77 -16.11
N GLU A 176 -39.37 -10.67 -16.85
CA GLU A 176 -38.21 -11.44 -16.34
C GLU A 176 -37.07 -10.50 -15.92
N LEU A 177 -36.73 -9.49 -16.74
CA LEU A 177 -35.71 -8.48 -16.44
C LEU A 177 -36.08 -7.66 -15.19
N LYS A 178 -37.32 -7.21 -15.05
CA LYS A 178 -37.81 -6.47 -13.88
C LYS A 178 -37.72 -7.33 -12.60
N LYS A 179 -38.07 -8.59 -12.65
CA LYS A 179 -37.95 -9.51 -11.52
C LYS A 179 -36.50 -9.70 -11.10
N LEU A 180 -35.57 -9.84 -12.04
CA LEU A 180 -34.15 -9.96 -11.73
C LEU A 180 -33.59 -8.65 -11.14
N ALA A 181 -33.97 -7.49 -11.68
CA ALA A 181 -33.62 -6.18 -11.12
C ALA A 181 -34.10 -6.01 -9.67
N ALA A 182 -35.34 -6.44 -9.38
CA ALA A 182 -35.90 -6.41 -8.03
C ALA A 182 -35.13 -7.33 -7.07
N ARG A 183 -34.69 -8.52 -7.52
CA ARG A 183 -33.83 -9.43 -6.72
C ARG A 183 -32.47 -8.79 -6.39
N CYS A 184 -31.79 -8.20 -7.37
CA CYS A 184 -30.54 -7.46 -7.13
C CYS A 184 -30.73 -6.36 -6.09
N THR A 185 -31.80 -5.56 -6.22
CA THR A 185 -32.13 -4.49 -5.27
C THR A 185 -32.44 -5.05 -3.87
N ALA A 186 -33.18 -6.17 -3.79
CA ALA A 186 -33.50 -6.80 -2.51
C ALA A 186 -32.25 -7.31 -1.78
N ILE A 187 -31.31 -7.94 -2.49
CA ILE A 187 -30.03 -8.40 -1.91
C ILE A 187 -29.24 -7.19 -1.37
N ALA A 188 -29.11 -6.12 -2.16
CA ALA A 188 -28.41 -4.91 -1.73
C ALA A 188 -29.09 -4.28 -0.48
N ARG A 189 -30.40 -4.11 -0.52
CA ARG A 189 -31.17 -3.50 0.60
C ARG A 189 -31.19 -4.36 1.87
N ALA A 190 -30.89 -5.64 1.80
CA ALA A 190 -30.76 -6.51 2.97
C ALA A 190 -29.46 -6.26 3.76
N MET A 191 -28.46 -5.61 3.19
CA MET A 191 -27.21 -5.29 3.87
C MET A 191 -27.42 -4.17 4.88
N ASP A 192 -27.26 -4.48 6.18
CA ASP A 192 -27.42 -3.51 7.26
C ASP A 192 -26.09 -2.92 7.70
N PHE A 193 -25.67 -1.84 7.06
CA PHE A 193 -24.40 -1.16 7.35
C PHE A 193 -24.29 -0.61 8.80
N ARG A 194 -25.41 -0.47 9.53
CA ARG A 194 -25.40 0.01 10.92
C ARG A 194 -24.62 -0.93 11.85
N VAL A 195 -24.58 -2.22 11.55
CA VAL A 195 -23.85 -3.22 12.37
C VAL A 195 -22.32 -3.10 12.23
N LEU A 196 -21.84 -2.36 11.24
CA LEU A 196 -20.44 -2.09 10.98
C LEU A 196 -20.02 -0.65 11.36
N TYR A 197 -20.95 0.12 11.94
CA TYR A 197 -20.80 1.55 12.20
C TYR A 197 -20.56 1.85 13.69
N ASP A 198 -19.56 2.67 13.98
CA ASP A 198 -19.30 3.21 15.31
C ASP A 198 -20.03 4.55 15.47
N ASN A 199 -21.16 4.54 16.19
CA ASN A 199 -21.96 5.75 16.44
C ASN A 199 -21.24 6.80 17.30
N THR A 200 -20.22 6.40 18.06
CA THR A 200 -19.47 7.35 18.91
C THR A 200 -18.45 8.14 18.09
N ARG A 201 -17.82 7.47 17.12
CA ARG A 201 -16.82 8.08 16.24
C ARG A 201 -17.40 8.58 14.92
N GLU A 202 -18.64 8.21 14.64
CA GLU A 202 -19.32 8.46 13.36
C GLU A 202 -18.55 7.91 12.17
N LEU A 203 -17.87 6.75 12.34
CA LEU A 203 -17.02 6.12 11.34
C LEU A 203 -17.34 4.63 11.18
N PHE A 204 -17.06 4.09 10.01
CA PHE A 204 -17.13 2.66 9.78
C PHE A 204 -15.90 1.94 10.31
N HIS A 205 -16.11 0.83 11.01
CA HIS A 205 -15.06 -0.15 11.25
C HIS A 205 -14.57 -0.74 9.93
N ILE A 206 -13.31 -1.21 9.89
CA ILE A 206 -12.78 -1.92 8.71
C ILE A 206 -13.60 -3.18 8.43
N GLY A 207 -14.10 -3.83 9.47
CA GLY A 207 -14.97 -4.98 9.34
C GLY A 207 -15.24 -5.69 10.66
N CYS A 208 -15.76 -6.91 10.56
CA CYS A 208 -16.06 -7.78 11.69
C CYS A 208 -15.29 -9.11 11.56
N SER A 209 -14.50 -9.47 12.59
CA SER A 209 -13.83 -10.76 12.69
C SER A 209 -14.69 -11.74 13.48
N PHE A 210 -15.13 -12.81 12.85
CA PHE A 210 -15.92 -13.86 13.50
C PHE A 210 -15.07 -14.80 14.36
N GLU A 211 -13.80 -14.93 14.04
CA GLU A 211 -12.85 -15.71 14.88
C GLU A 211 -12.55 -14.99 16.19
N GLU A 212 -12.61 -13.67 16.20
CA GLU A 212 -12.47 -12.85 17.41
C GLU A 212 -13.82 -12.44 18.04
N GLY A 213 -14.92 -12.69 17.35
CA GLY A 213 -16.29 -12.36 17.81
C GLY A 213 -16.53 -10.85 17.98
N LYS A 214 -15.83 -9.98 17.22
CA LYS A 214 -15.93 -8.52 17.37
C LYS A 214 -15.61 -7.72 16.12
N LEU A 215 -16.04 -6.47 16.13
CA LEU A 215 -15.66 -5.46 15.16
C LEU A 215 -14.16 -5.12 15.28
N THR A 216 -13.54 -4.77 14.17
CA THR A 216 -12.15 -4.31 14.17
C THR A 216 -12.00 -3.01 14.96
N PRO A 217 -10.89 -2.79 15.67
CA PRO A 217 -10.68 -1.54 16.40
C PRO A 217 -10.35 -0.35 15.48
N SER A 218 -9.94 -0.62 14.25
CA SER A 218 -9.59 0.40 13.26
C SER A 218 -10.80 0.78 12.42
N HIS A 219 -10.81 2.04 11.93
CA HIS A 219 -11.90 2.63 11.17
C HIS A 219 -11.42 3.15 9.83
N TYR A 220 -12.35 3.29 8.88
CA TYR A 220 -12.15 4.10 7.68
C TYR A 220 -12.43 5.56 8.03
N ASP A 221 -11.39 6.36 8.16
CA ASP A 221 -11.45 7.75 8.66
C ASP A 221 -11.03 8.80 7.63
N LEU A 222 -10.62 8.38 6.42
CA LEU A 222 -10.19 9.29 5.35
C LEU A 222 -11.20 9.36 4.22
N LEU A 223 -11.45 10.59 3.71
CA LEU A 223 -12.29 10.79 2.52
C LEU A 223 -11.61 10.26 1.25
N ALA A 224 -10.28 10.39 1.14
CA ALA A 224 -9.52 9.77 0.04
C ALA A 224 -9.32 8.27 0.32
N SER A 225 -10.35 7.49 0.07
CA SER A 225 -10.40 6.04 0.26
C SER A 225 -11.43 5.44 -0.70
N GLU A 226 -11.24 4.19 -1.10
CA GLU A 226 -12.24 3.42 -1.84
C GLU A 226 -13.52 3.21 -0.99
N CYS A 227 -13.38 3.17 0.33
CA CYS A 227 -14.51 3.10 1.27
C CYS A 227 -15.48 4.30 1.15
N ARG A 228 -15.06 5.38 0.49
CA ARG A 228 -15.92 6.52 0.14
C ARG A 228 -17.20 6.09 -0.58
N LEU A 229 -17.14 5.05 -1.42
CA LEU A 229 -18.30 4.48 -2.10
C LEU A 229 -19.28 3.87 -1.09
N THR A 230 -18.77 3.10 -0.11
CA THR A 230 -19.58 2.54 0.98
C THR A 230 -20.21 3.62 1.83
N SER A 231 -19.42 4.62 2.24
CA SER A 231 -19.87 5.76 3.04
C SER A 231 -21.01 6.51 2.37
N PHE A 232 -20.84 6.87 1.11
CA PHE A 232 -21.86 7.56 0.34
C PHE A 232 -23.13 6.71 0.16
N SER A 233 -22.97 5.43 -0.19
CA SER A 233 -24.10 4.50 -0.37
C SER A 233 -24.91 4.32 0.92
N ALA A 234 -24.23 4.15 2.05
CA ALA A 234 -24.88 3.99 3.34
C ALA A 234 -25.70 5.25 3.75
N ILE A 235 -25.18 6.43 3.47
CA ILE A 235 -25.91 7.69 3.69
C ILE A 235 -27.09 7.79 2.73
N ALA A 236 -26.86 7.62 1.42
CA ALA A 236 -27.89 7.75 0.40
C ALA A 236 -29.10 6.85 0.67
N PHE A 237 -28.86 5.62 1.10
CA PHE A 237 -29.95 4.67 1.44
C PHE A 237 -30.40 4.76 2.91
N SER A 238 -30.09 5.88 3.59
CA SER A 238 -30.55 6.20 4.96
C SER A 238 -30.21 5.12 5.99
N ARG A 239 -29.04 4.50 5.88
CA ARG A 239 -28.53 3.54 6.87
C ARG A 239 -27.83 4.23 8.02
N ILE A 240 -27.15 5.35 7.72
CA ILE A 240 -26.48 6.23 8.68
C ILE A 240 -26.77 7.69 8.31
N GLY A 241 -26.49 8.61 9.21
CA GLY A 241 -26.65 10.04 8.98
C GLY A 241 -25.53 10.66 8.12
N SER A 242 -25.76 11.85 7.60
CA SER A 242 -24.79 12.61 6.80
C SER A 242 -23.59 13.09 7.61
N GLU A 243 -23.67 13.09 8.94
CA GLU A 243 -22.60 13.43 9.88
C GLU A 243 -21.34 12.60 9.60
N HIS A 244 -21.54 11.34 9.26
CA HIS A 244 -20.46 10.44 8.84
C HIS A 244 -19.60 11.04 7.73
N TRP A 245 -20.20 11.66 6.69
CA TRP A 245 -19.44 12.24 5.59
C TRP A 245 -18.51 13.34 6.06
N PHE A 246 -18.95 14.13 7.02
CA PHE A 246 -18.17 15.23 7.57
C PHE A 246 -17.16 14.77 8.64
N ALA A 247 -17.35 13.60 9.23
CA ALA A 247 -16.38 12.96 10.13
C ALA A 247 -15.17 12.39 9.38
N LEU A 248 -15.29 12.11 8.07
CA LEU A 248 -14.16 11.68 7.25
C LEU A 248 -13.13 12.81 7.13
N SER A 249 -11.89 12.50 7.46
CA SER A 249 -10.80 13.48 7.44
C SER A 249 -10.43 13.91 6.01
N ARG A 250 -10.19 15.21 5.85
CA ARG A 250 -9.73 15.85 4.61
C ARG A 250 -8.31 16.36 4.79
N LEU A 251 -7.37 15.41 4.93
CA LEU A 251 -5.94 15.70 5.12
C LEU A 251 -5.34 16.22 3.82
N MET A 252 -5.40 17.53 3.62
CA MET A 252 -4.93 18.17 2.38
C MET A 252 -3.44 18.46 2.42
N CYS A 253 -2.76 18.18 1.30
CA CYS A 253 -1.36 18.50 1.11
C CYS A 253 -1.09 18.97 -0.33
N ASP A 254 0.03 19.62 -0.53
CA ASP A 254 0.53 19.95 -1.86
C ASP A 254 1.46 18.80 -2.32
N ALA A 255 1.09 18.11 -3.39
CA ALA A 255 1.91 17.11 -4.07
C ALA A 255 2.45 17.70 -5.39
N SER A 256 3.35 17.00 -6.06
CA SER A 256 3.93 17.46 -7.34
C SER A 256 2.88 17.71 -8.42
N GLY A 257 1.80 16.94 -8.45
CA GLY A 257 0.67 17.12 -9.38
C GLY A 257 -0.34 18.18 -8.97
N GLY A 258 -0.22 18.79 -7.79
CA GLY A 258 -1.16 19.77 -7.26
C GLY A 258 -1.68 19.43 -5.87
N ARG A 259 -2.76 20.09 -5.44
CA ARG A 259 -3.40 19.80 -4.14
C ARG A 259 -4.13 18.49 -4.16
N VAL A 260 -3.86 17.65 -3.16
CA VAL A 260 -4.47 16.34 -2.98
C VAL A 260 -4.93 16.13 -1.53
N LEU A 261 -5.83 15.20 -1.31
CA LEU A 261 -6.07 14.60 0.00
C LEU A 261 -5.13 13.41 0.17
N LYS A 262 -4.53 13.26 1.33
CA LYS A 262 -3.78 12.05 1.67
C LYS A 262 -4.72 10.86 1.76
N SER A 263 -4.29 9.72 1.20
CA SER A 263 -4.91 8.42 1.45
C SER A 263 -4.00 7.55 2.33
N TRP A 264 -4.48 6.40 2.79
CA TRP A 264 -3.71 5.52 3.66
C TRP A 264 -2.41 5.07 3.02
N SER A 265 -2.49 4.60 1.78
CA SER A 265 -1.38 3.97 1.08
C SER A 265 -0.89 4.78 -0.13
N GLY A 266 -1.63 5.78 -0.59
CA GLY A 266 -1.28 6.54 -1.80
C GLY A 266 -1.49 5.75 -3.08
N THR A 267 -2.35 4.72 -3.06
CA THR A 267 -2.67 3.88 -4.23
C THR A 267 -3.64 4.59 -5.15
N MET A 268 -3.55 4.39 -6.45
CA MET A 268 -4.55 4.91 -7.38
C MET A 268 -5.93 4.30 -7.16
N PHE A 269 -5.99 3.07 -6.65
CA PHE A 269 -7.22 2.40 -6.26
C PHE A 269 -8.06 3.24 -5.28
N GLU A 270 -7.44 3.73 -4.20
CA GLU A 270 -8.10 4.55 -3.16
C GLU A 270 -8.75 5.82 -3.73
N TYR A 271 -8.14 6.41 -4.76
CA TYR A 271 -8.67 7.64 -5.40
C TYR A 271 -9.70 7.36 -6.48
N LEU A 272 -9.48 6.35 -7.35
CA LEU A 272 -10.14 6.27 -8.63
C LEU A 272 -11.25 5.22 -8.71
N MET A 273 -11.20 4.15 -7.88
CA MET A 273 -12.23 3.10 -7.93
C MET A 273 -13.65 3.65 -7.75
N PRO A 274 -13.93 4.57 -6.82
CA PRO A 274 -15.27 5.13 -6.68
C PRO A 274 -15.80 5.87 -7.91
N LEU A 275 -14.93 6.34 -8.82
CA LEU A 275 -15.32 7.03 -10.05
C LEU A 275 -15.97 6.09 -11.08
N ILE A 276 -15.96 4.79 -10.86
CA ILE A 276 -16.77 3.85 -11.64
C ILE A 276 -18.26 4.14 -11.44
N PHE A 277 -18.66 4.61 -10.26
CA PHE A 277 -20.02 4.84 -9.83
C PHE A 277 -20.40 6.31 -9.70
N PHE A 278 -19.42 7.20 -9.52
CA PHE A 278 -19.66 8.63 -9.35
C PHE A 278 -19.37 9.39 -10.62
N GLU A 279 -20.30 10.26 -11.02
CA GLU A 279 -20.01 11.24 -12.07
C GLU A 279 -18.95 12.23 -11.57
N THR A 280 -17.96 12.47 -12.41
CA THR A 280 -16.94 13.48 -12.14
C THR A 280 -17.50 14.86 -12.51
N VAL A 281 -17.51 15.75 -11.51
CA VAL A 281 -17.90 17.16 -11.74
C VAL A 281 -16.61 17.98 -11.79
N PRO A 282 -16.27 18.58 -12.93
CA PRO A 282 -15.10 19.44 -13.06
C PRO A 282 -15.10 20.53 -11.98
N TYR A 283 -13.90 20.82 -11.44
CA TYR A 283 -13.67 21.80 -10.38
C TYR A 283 -14.20 21.41 -8.99
N SER A 284 -14.90 20.29 -8.83
CA SER A 284 -15.18 19.76 -7.49
C SER A 284 -13.89 19.29 -6.81
N MET A 285 -13.85 19.36 -5.49
CA MET A 285 -12.69 18.89 -4.73
C MET A 285 -12.33 17.43 -5.07
N GLN A 286 -13.31 16.56 -5.21
CA GLN A 286 -13.07 15.15 -5.54
C GLN A 286 -12.48 14.96 -6.92
N PHE A 287 -12.97 15.71 -7.94
CA PHE A 287 -12.39 15.65 -9.28
C PHE A 287 -10.93 16.12 -9.27
N GLU A 288 -10.67 17.31 -8.68
CA GLU A 288 -9.33 17.89 -8.64
C GLU A 288 -8.35 17.00 -7.85
N VAL A 289 -8.78 16.44 -6.72
CA VAL A 289 -7.95 15.52 -5.92
C VAL A 289 -7.60 14.26 -6.71
N CYS A 290 -8.56 13.62 -7.36
CA CYS A 290 -8.31 12.43 -8.18
C CYS A 290 -7.41 12.75 -9.37
N ARG A 291 -7.65 13.87 -10.07
CA ARG A 291 -6.85 14.34 -11.18
C ARG A 291 -5.41 14.63 -10.74
N ASN A 292 -5.24 15.39 -9.67
CA ASN A 292 -3.92 15.75 -9.14
C ASN A 292 -3.15 14.53 -8.61
N ALA A 293 -3.83 13.50 -8.07
CA ALA A 293 -3.21 12.24 -7.72
C ALA A 293 -2.64 11.53 -8.97
N VAL A 294 -3.38 11.51 -10.08
CA VAL A 294 -2.89 10.96 -11.36
C VAL A 294 -1.72 11.79 -11.88
N LEU A 295 -1.80 13.12 -11.87
CA LEU A 295 -0.69 13.99 -12.28
C LEU A 295 0.56 13.78 -11.42
N THR A 296 0.40 13.56 -10.11
CA THR A 296 1.52 13.21 -9.22
C THR A 296 2.19 11.90 -9.63
N GLN A 297 1.41 10.89 -10.01
CA GLN A 297 1.93 9.62 -10.52
C GLN A 297 2.71 9.81 -11.83
N ILE A 298 2.17 10.61 -12.76
CA ILE A 298 2.82 10.92 -14.04
C ILE A 298 4.15 11.64 -13.83
N LEU A 299 4.18 12.63 -12.94
CA LEU A 299 5.38 13.41 -12.65
C LEU A 299 6.44 12.62 -11.86
N ALA A 300 6.02 11.63 -11.07
CA ALA A 300 6.93 10.74 -10.36
C ALA A 300 7.55 9.65 -11.26
N ALA A 301 6.93 9.35 -12.40
CA ALA A 301 7.47 8.37 -13.34
C ALA A 301 8.68 8.94 -14.08
N ALA A 302 9.73 8.13 -14.21
CA ALA A 302 10.86 8.48 -15.07
C ALA A 302 10.40 8.57 -16.55
N ALA A 303 11.06 9.42 -17.32
CA ALA A 303 10.78 9.54 -18.75
C ALA A 303 10.82 8.15 -19.43
N GLU A 304 9.84 7.89 -20.30
CA GLU A 304 9.68 6.63 -21.04
C GLU A 304 9.29 5.39 -20.20
N LYS A 305 9.09 5.51 -18.88
CA LYS A 305 8.52 4.45 -18.05
C LYS A 305 7.00 4.63 -17.90
N PRO A 306 6.24 3.52 -17.86
CA PRO A 306 4.82 3.61 -17.53
C PRO A 306 4.63 4.04 -16.08
N TRP A 307 3.46 4.63 -15.81
CA TRP A 307 3.01 5.03 -14.48
C TRP A 307 1.74 4.26 -14.07
N GLY A 308 1.36 4.32 -12.82
CA GLY A 308 0.16 3.64 -12.32
C GLY A 308 0.45 2.79 -11.09
N VAL A 309 1.18 3.37 -10.10
CA VAL A 309 1.46 2.68 -8.84
C VAL A 309 0.17 2.51 -8.05
N SER A 310 -0.18 1.26 -7.76
CA SER A 310 -1.38 0.91 -7.01
C SER A 310 -1.20 -0.45 -6.33
N GLU A 311 -2.16 -0.84 -5.49
CA GLU A 311 -2.14 -2.18 -4.91
C GLU A 311 -2.27 -3.24 -5.99
N SER A 312 -1.47 -4.28 -5.89
CA SER A 312 -1.40 -5.35 -6.87
C SER A 312 -0.62 -6.56 -6.37
N GLY A 313 -0.69 -7.63 -7.14
CA GLY A 313 0.32 -8.67 -7.11
C GLY A 313 1.69 -8.12 -7.46
N TYR A 314 2.75 -8.72 -6.93
CA TYR A 314 4.12 -8.36 -7.25
C TYR A 314 4.99 -9.61 -7.40
N TYR A 315 6.19 -9.45 -7.98
CA TYR A 315 7.04 -10.58 -8.37
C TYR A 315 7.75 -11.21 -7.17
N ALA A 316 6.95 -11.76 -6.25
CA ALA A 316 7.37 -12.61 -5.15
C ALA A 316 6.33 -13.72 -4.97
N PHE A 317 6.75 -14.87 -4.46
CA PHE A 317 5.91 -16.06 -4.41
C PHE A 317 5.78 -16.58 -2.99
N ASP A 318 4.62 -17.21 -2.70
CA ASP A 318 4.46 -18.08 -1.55
C ASP A 318 4.98 -19.51 -1.84
N ASP A 319 4.89 -20.39 -0.86
CA ASP A 319 5.33 -21.79 -0.96
C ASP A 319 4.60 -22.58 -2.07
N ALA A 320 3.40 -22.15 -2.43
CA ALA A 320 2.62 -22.72 -3.51
C ALA A 320 2.93 -22.05 -4.87
N LEU A 321 3.98 -21.24 -4.97
CA LEU A 321 4.36 -20.45 -6.15
C LEU A 321 3.24 -19.51 -6.61
N ARG A 322 2.45 -18.95 -5.67
CA ARG A 322 1.46 -17.92 -5.97
C ARG A 322 2.09 -16.56 -5.75
N TYR A 323 1.78 -15.63 -6.63
CA TYR A 323 2.19 -14.25 -6.46
C TYR A 323 1.68 -13.67 -5.14
N GLN A 324 2.54 -12.91 -4.48
CA GLN A 324 2.16 -12.13 -3.29
C GLN A 324 1.42 -10.87 -3.72
N TYR A 325 0.59 -10.33 -2.82
CA TYR A 325 -0.24 -9.15 -3.04
C TYR A 325 0.01 -8.10 -1.98
N ARG A 326 0.08 -6.81 -2.39
CA ARG A 326 0.33 -5.71 -1.47
C ARG A 326 -0.20 -4.38 -1.98
N ALA A 327 -0.51 -3.46 -1.05
CA ALA A 327 -0.74 -2.06 -1.35
C ALA A 327 0.60 -1.35 -1.66
N PHE A 328 0.84 -1.02 -2.93
CA PHE A 328 1.88 -0.11 -3.39
C PHE A 328 1.28 1.26 -3.60
N GLY A 329 2.03 2.33 -3.36
CA GLY A 329 1.49 3.67 -3.49
C GLY A 329 2.57 4.73 -3.70
N ASN A 330 2.13 5.88 -4.16
CA ASN A 330 3.02 7.02 -4.31
C ASN A 330 3.29 7.65 -2.93
N PRO A 331 4.56 7.84 -2.53
CA PRO A 331 4.91 8.44 -1.24
C PRO A 331 4.32 9.83 -1.00
N GLU A 332 4.19 10.67 -2.02
CA GLU A 332 3.58 12.01 -1.89
C GLU A 332 2.08 11.96 -1.56
N LEU A 333 1.41 10.86 -1.88
CA LEU A 333 -0.03 10.66 -1.70
C LEU A 333 -0.34 9.91 -0.41
N ALA A 334 0.60 9.11 0.09
CA ALA A 334 0.41 8.24 1.25
C ALA A 334 0.48 8.99 2.58
N LEU A 335 -0.30 8.54 3.56
CA LEU A 335 -0.24 9.04 4.94
C LEU A 335 1.08 8.66 5.62
N ALA A 336 1.66 7.52 5.28
CA ALA A 336 2.95 7.04 5.77
C ALA A 336 3.92 6.77 4.60
N PRO A 337 4.46 7.80 3.96
CA PRO A 337 5.18 7.74 2.69
C PRO A 337 6.48 6.93 2.75
N GLY A 338 7.26 6.99 3.82
CA GLY A 338 8.50 6.22 3.98
C GLY A 338 8.30 4.69 4.03
N ARG A 339 7.05 4.21 3.94
CA ARG A 339 6.68 2.79 3.91
C ARG A 339 6.17 2.33 2.54
N MET A 340 6.01 3.24 1.59
CA MET A 340 5.43 2.93 0.28
C MET A 340 6.52 2.67 -0.76
N ARG A 341 6.40 1.52 -1.45
CA ARG A 341 7.13 1.24 -2.68
C ARG A 341 6.35 1.84 -3.85
N SER A 342 7.06 2.45 -4.78
CA SER A 342 6.52 3.04 -6.01
C SER A 342 7.09 2.42 -7.28
N ASP A 343 7.71 1.26 -7.16
CA ASP A 343 8.39 0.54 -8.25
C ASP A 343 7.55 -0.60 -8.87
N VAL A 344 6.32 -0.79 -8.40
CA VAL A 344 5.35 -1.73 -8.98
C VAL A 344 4.24 -0.98 -9.68
N ILE A 345 4.13 -1.14 -10.99
CA ILE A 345 3.12 -0.51 -11.83
C ILE A 345 1.99 -1.48 -12.07
N ALA A 346 0.77 -1.09 -11.73
CA ALA A 346 -0.45 -1.87 -11.91
C ALA A 346 -1.24 -1.32 -13.12
N PRO A 347 -1.31 -2.03 -14.25
CA PRO A 347 -1.96 -1.52 -15.47
C PRO A 347 -3.43 -1.14 -15.30
N TYR A 348 -4.20 -1.85 -14.45
CA TYR A 348 -5.60 -1.51 -14.19
C TYR A 348 -5.77 -0.08 -13.62
N ALA A 349 -4.82 0.39 -12.84
CA ALA A 349 -4.84 1.73 -12.27
C ALA A 349 -4.74 2.82 -13.35
N CYS A 350 -3.97 2.53 -14.41
CA CYS A 350 -3.94 3.39 -15.60
C CYS A 350 -5.29 3.41 -16.32
N VAL A 351 -5.98 2.26 -16.39
CA VAL A 351 -7.34 2.20 -16.98
C VAL A 351 -8.33 3.04 -16.16
N LEU A 352 -8.28 2.97 -14.82
CA LEU A 352 -9.12 3.81 -13.96
C LEU A 352 -8.88 5.32 -14.18
N ALA A 353 -7.66 5.71 -14.52
CA ALA A 353 -7.31 7.12 -14.77
C ALA A 353 -7.96 7.71 -16.02
N LEU A 354 -8.57 6.89 -16.89
CA LEU A 354 -9.39 7.36 -18.02
C LEU A 354 -10.51 8.31 -17.58
N ALA A 355 -10.97 8.20 -16.33
CA ALA A 355 -12.03 9.04 -15.77
C ALA A 355 -11.61 10.51 -15.57
N VAL A 356 -10.31 10.80 -15.38
CA VAL A 356 -9.83 12.15 -15.03
C VAL A 356 -8.72 12.68 -15.94
N GLU A 357 -7.88 11.81 -16.50
CA GLU A 357 -6.79 12.15 -17.45
C GLU A 357 -6.79 11.19 -18.66
N PRO A 358 -7.86 11.19 -19.48
CA PRO A 358 -8.06 10.19 -20.54
C PRO A 358 -6.95 10.18 -21.59
N LYS A 359 -6.38 11.33 -21.93
CA LYS A 359 -5.29 11.42 -22.92
C LYS A 359 -4.01 10.76 -22.40
N ALA A 360 -3.60 11.11 -21.20
CA ALA A 360 -2.39 10.56 -20.59
C ALA A 360 -2.54 9.05 -20.31
N ALA A 361 -3.74 8.63 -19.88
CA ALA A 361 -4.04 7.21 -19.67
C ALA A 361 -4.00 6.42 -20.99
N ALA A 362 -4.60 6.91 -22.08
CA ALA A 362 -4.57 6.24 -23.37
C ALA A 362 -3.14 6.07 -23.92
N GLU A 363 -2.28 7.08 -23.72
CA GLU A 363 -0.87 7.02 -24.13
C GLU A 363 -0.08 6.03 -23.25
N ASN A 364 -0.29 6.03 -21.93
CA ASN A 364 0.34 5.09 -21.04
C ASN A 364 -0.09 3.62 -21.31
N LEU A 365 -1.37 3.40 -21.64
CA LEU A 365 -1.86 2.09 -22.08
C LEU A 365 -1.18 1.63 -23.38
N ARG A 366 -0.92 2.54 -24.32
CA ARG A 366 -0.16 2.23 -25.53
C ARG A 366 1.25 1.76 -25.17
N LEU A 367 1.92 2.44 -24.26
CA LEU A 367 3.27 2.07 -23.78
C LEU A 367 3.24 0.71 -23.07
N LEU A 368 2.28 0.49 -22.15
CA LEU A 368 2.11 -0.78 -21.44
C LEU A 368 1.93 -1.96 -22.41
N CYS A 369 1.09 -1.83 -23.45
CA CYS A 369 0.94 -2.87 -24.46
C CYS A 369 2.24 -3.11 -25.25
N GLN A 370 2.99 -2.05 -25.59
CA GLN A 370 4.25 -2.17 -26.34
C GLN A 370 5.35 -2.92 -25.56
N ILE A 371 5.40 -2.78 -24.25
CA ILE A 371 6.38 -3.48 -23.40
C ILE A 371 5.93 -4.88 -22.96
N GLY A 372 4.79 -5.36 -23.46
CA GLY A 372 4.31 -6.72 -23.22
C GLY A 372 3.47 -6.89 -21.96
N ALA A 373 2.87 -5.82 -21.42
CA ALA A 373 1.98 -5.88 -20.25
C ALA A 373 0.58 -6.45 -20.56
N ALA A 374 0.32 -6.94 -21.78
CA ALA A 374 -0.93 -7.58 -22.19
C ALA A 374 -0.71 -9.08 -22.43
N GLY A 375 -1.70 -9.87 -22.05
CA GLY A 375 -1.72 -11.33 -22.21
C GLY A 375 -3.12 -11.85 -22.53
N LYS A 376 -3.39 -13.11 -22.24
CA LYS A 376 -4.60 -13.81 -22.64
C LYS A 376 -5.91 -13.14 -22.20
N TYR A 377 -5.93 -12.54 -21.01
CA TYR A 377 -7.10 -11.91 -20.42
C TYR A 377 -6.95 -10.39 -20.31
N GLY A 378 -6.40 -9.74 -21.33
CA GLY A 378 -6.12 -8.32 -21.33
C GLY A 378 -4.83 -7.99 -20.60
N LEU A 379 -4.85 -6.94 -19.77
CA LEU A 379 -3.64 -6.49 -19.09
C LEU A 379 -3.26 -7.40 -17.92
N TYR A 380 -1.98 -7.75 -17.83
CA TYR A 380 -1.40 -8.45 -16.68
C TYR A 380 -1.49 -7.62 -15.41
N GLU A 381 -1.31 -8.29 -14.27
CA GLU A 381 -1.51 -7.72 -12.94
C GLU A 381 -0.56 -6.58 -12.62
N ALA A 382 0.75 -6.76 -12.87
CA ALA A 382 1.73 -5.72 -12.61
C ALA A 382 3.03 -5.88 -13.41
N LEU A 383 3.79 -4.76 -13.44
CA LEU A 383 5.20 -4.72 -13.81
C LEU A 383 6.00 -4.34 -12.56
N ASP A 384 6.85 -5.24 -12.09
CA ASP A 384 7.69 -5.04 -10.90
C ASP A 384 9.10 -4.64 -11.31
N TYR A 385 9.43 -3.36 -11.13
CA TYR A 385 10.76 -2.80 -11.40
C TYR A 385 11.76 -3.06 -10.26
N GLY A 386 11.29 -3.52 -9.10
CA GLY A 386 12.13 -3.96 -8.00
C GLY A 386 12.64 -5.39 -8.16
N ALA A 387 12.00 -6.20 -9.02
CA ALA A 387 12.44 -7.53 -9.39
C ALA A 387 13.15 -7.46 -10.73
N ALA A 388 14.45 -7.09 -10.74
CA ALA A 388 15.21 -6.86 -11.96
C ALA A 388 15.49 -8.16 -12.72
N GLU A 389 14.73 -8.41 -13.78
CA GLU A 389 15.08 -9.36 -14.83
C GLU A 389 15.91 -8.68 -15.93
N LYS A 390 16.31 -9.45 -16.96
CA LYS A 390 17.12 -8.96 -18.10
C LYS A 390 16.59 -7.69 -18.79
N ASN A 391 15.28 -7.42 -18.66
CA ASN A 391 14.60 -6.26 -19.24
C ASN A 391 14.44 -5.08 -18.27
N GLY A 392 15.00 -5.17 -17.05
CA GLY A 392 14.89 -4.13 -16.02
C GLY A 392 13.57 -4.12 -15.25
N PHE A 393 12.67 -5.08 -15.48
CA PHE A 393 11.43 -5.33 -14.72
C PHE A 393 10.95 -6.77 -14.92
N ALA A 394 10.12 -7.26 -14.00
CA ALA A 394 9.42 -8.53 -14.11
C ALA A 394 7.93 -8.31 -14.35
N ILE A 395 7.32 -9.15 -15.20
CA ILE A 395 5.86 -9.11 -15.42
C ILE A 395 5.18 -10.10 -14.48
N VAL A 396 4.22 -9.63 -13.70
CA VAL A 396 3.37 -10.47 -12.85
C VAL A 396 2.26 -11.05 -13.72
N LYS A 397 2.51 -12.24 -14.28
CA LYS A 397 1.58 -12.89 -15.22
C LYS A 397 0.42 -13.57 -14.50
N SER A 398 -0.42 -12.76 -13.91
CA SER A 398 -1.70 -13.12 -13.31
C SER A 398 -2.75 -12.05 -13.60
N TYR A 399 -3.99 -12.34 -13.23
CA TYR A 399 -5.14 -11.47 -13.43
C TYR A 399 -6.02 -11.58 -12.19
N MET A 400 -6.27 -10.45 -11.52
CA MET A 400 -7.17 -10.40 -10.36
C MET A 400 -8.58 -10.02 -10.80
N ALA A 401 -9.59 -10.75 -10.35
CA ALA A 401 -10.97 -10.55 -10.79
C ALA A 401 -11.46 -9.11 -10.63
N HIS A 402 -11.20 -8.50 -9.47
CA HIS A 402 -11.63 -7.12 -9.23
C HIS A 402 -10.90 -6.11 -10.11
N HIS A 403 -9.60 -6.27 -10.37
CA HIS A 403 -8.84 -5.39 -11.27
C HIS A 403 -9.30 -5.51 -12.73
N GLN A 404 -9.59 -6.74 -13.18
CA GLN A 404 -10.15 -6.97 -14.51
C GLN A 404 -11.56 -6.36 -14.62
N GLY A 405 -12.41 -6.56 -13.61
CA GLY A 405 -13.74 -5.96 -13.56
C GLY A 405 -13.71 -4.43 -13.55
N MET A 406 -12.84 -3.81 -12.73
CA MET A 406 -12.64 -2.36 -12.73
C MET A 406 -12.17 -1.84 -14.09
N SER A 407 -11.28 -2.57 -14.76
CA SER A 407 -10.80 -2.22 -16.10
C SER A 407 -11.95 -2.22 -17.13
N LEU A 408 -12.81 -3.25 -17.12
CA LEU A 408 -14.00 -3.29 -17.97
C LEU A 408 -14.94 -2.11 -17.69
N CYS A 409 -15.22 -1.83 -16.42
CA CYS A 409 -16.09 -0.74 -16.01
C CYS A 409 -15.56 0.63 -16.45
N ALA A 410 -14.26 0.88 -16.24
CA ALA A 410 -13.64 2.14 -16.59
C ALA A 410 -13.59 2.37 -18.11
N ILE A 411 -13.29 1.33 -18.90
CA ILE A 411 -13.33 1.41 -20.37
C ILE A 411 -14.75 1.63 -20.84
N ASN A 412 -15.75 0.92 -20.29
CA ASN A 412 -17.16 1.11 -20.62
C ASN A 412 -17.60 2.55 -20.34
N ASN A 413 -17.28 3.09 -19.16
CA ASN A 413 -17.58 4.48 -18.83
C ASN A 413 -16.91 5.46 -19.81
N ALA A 414 -15.63 5.24 -20.14
CA ALA A 414 -14.86 6.11 -21.04
C ALA A 414 -15.41 6.12 -22.48
N LEU A 415 -15.87 4.97 -22.99
CA LEU A 415 -16.35 4.84 -24.37
C LEU A 415 -17.86 5.11 -24.52
N ASN A 416 -18.65 4.93 -23.44
CA ASN A 416 -20.12 5.01 -23.43
C ASN A 416 -20.63 6.13 -22.51
N ASN A 417 -19.90 7.26 -22.44
CA ASN A 417 -20.33 8.47 -21.75
C ASN A 417 -20.75 8.23 -20.31
N ASN A 418 -19.86 7.62 -19.50
CA ASN A 418 -20.04 7.32 -18.07
C ASN A 418 -21.33 6.53 -17.77
N VAL A 419 -21.67 5.56 -18.60
CA VAL A 419 -22.95 4.83 -18.53
C VAL A 419 -23.21 4.19 -17.16
N LEU A 420 -22.18 3.60 -16.54
CA LEU A 420 -22.32 2.96 -15.23
C LEU A 420 -22.51 3.98 -14.12
N ALA A 421 -21.71 5.06 -14.13
CA ALA A 421 -21.85 6.15 -13.18
C ALA A 421 -23.23 6.82 -13.31
N ARG A 422 -23.70 7.09 -14.51
CA ARG A 422 -25.05 7.65 -14.75
C ARG A 422 -26.15 6.73 -14.21
N ARG A 423 -26.05 5.41 -14.40
CA ARG A 423 -27.00 4.43 -13.83
C ARG A 423 -27.07 4.53 -12.33
N PHE A 424 -25.91 4.49 -11.64
CA PHE A 424 -25.85 4.60 -10.20
C PHE A 424 -26.38 5.96 -9.71
N MET A 425 -25.95 7.06 -10.32
CA MET A 425 -26.38 8.41 -9.96
C MET A 425 -27.84 8.71 -10.29
N SER A 426 -28.50 7.93 -11.18
CA SER A 426 -29.91 8.10 -11.51
C SER A 426 -30.88 7.60 -10.44
N VAL A 427 -30.38 6.79 -9.49
CA VAL A 427 -31.20 6.24 -8.38
C VAL A 427 -31.69 7.38 -7.50
N PRO A 428 -33.01 7.47 -7.17
CA PRO A 428 -33.56 8.61 -6.45
C PRO A 428 -32.87 8.89 -5.11
N GLU A 429 -32.53 7.86 -4.33
CA GLU A 429 -31.86 7.97 -3.05
C GLU A 429 -30.41 8.49 -3.21
N VAL A 430 -29.71 8.07 -4.26
CA VAL A 430 -28.36 8.53 -4.62
C VAL A 430 -28.43 10.00 -5.03
N ARG A 431 -29.36 10.35 -5.93
CA ARG A 431 -29.55 11.70 -6.45
C ARG A 431 -29.91 12.72 -5.36
N ALA A 432 -30.71 12.30 -4.38
CA ALA A 432 -31.08 13.14 -3.24
C ALA A 432 -29.86 13.55 -2.38
N ASN A 433 -28.75 12.83 -2.45
CA ASN A 433 -27.54 13.06 -1.67
C ASN A 433 -26.34 13.46 -2.52
N GLU A 434 -26.50 13.67 -3.83
CA GLU A 434 -25.39 13.94 -4.78
C GLU A 434 -24.54 15.17 -4.40
N GLN A 435 -25.14 16.15 -3.70
CA GLN A 435 -24.44 17.36 -3.25
C GLN A 435 -23.21 17.06 -2.36
N LEU A 436 -23.18 15.92 -1.65
CA LEU A 436 -22.02 15.51 -0.88
C LEU A 436 -20.78 15.27 -1.77
N LEU A 437 -20.97 14.94 -3.04
CA LEU A 437 -19.89 14.71 -3.98
C LEU A 437 -19.33 15.99 -4.63
N PHE A 438 -20.02 17.14 -4.42
CA PHE A 438 -19.73 18.41 -5.11
C PHE A 438 -19.02 19.42 -4.20
N GLU A 439 -18.33 18.96 -3.18
CA GLU A 439 -17.52 19.83 -2.34
C GLU A 439 -16.53 20.64 -3.19
N ASN A 440 -16.41 21.93 -2.90
CA ASN A 440 -15.44 22.80 -3.55
C ASN A 440 -14.05 22.64 -2.91
N MET A 441 -13.01 22.80 -3.71
CA MET A 441 -11.65 22.90 -3.20
C MET A 441 -11.55 24.11 -2.26
N PRO A 442 -11.15 23.97 -0.97
CA PRO A 442 -11.05 25.09 -0.05
C PRO A 442 -9.99 26.10 -0.52
N VAL A 443 -10.30 27.41 -0.36
CA VAL A 443 -9.40 28.50 -0.78
C VAL A 443 -8.14 28.50 0.10
N ASP A 444 -8.30 28.37 1.43
CA ASP A 444 -7.23 28.31 2.41
C ASP A 444 -7.35 27.05 3.28
N PRO A 445 -7.01 25.87 2.77
CA PRO A 445 -7.08 24.64 3.54
C PRO A 445 -6.04 24.66 4.67
N ILE A 446 -6.37 24.03 5.81
CA ILE A 446 -5.34 23.62 6.76
C ILE A 446 -4.47 22.60 6.05
N ARG A 447 -3.25 22.98 5.73
CA ARG A 447 -2.29 22.13 5.03
C ARG A 447 -1.48 21.37 6.05
N ILE A 448 -1.44 20.07 5.91
CA ILE A 448 -0.41 19.27 6.56
C ILE A 448 0.88 19.55 5.77
N LYS A 449 1.82 20.27 6.39
CA LYS A 449 3.19 20.28 5.89
C LYS A 449 3.72 18.87 6.07
N THR A 450 3.72 18.10 5.01
CA THR A 450 4.51 16.88 5.00
C THR A 450 5.96 17.32 4.91
N TYR A 451 6.75 16.91 5.88
CA TYR A 451 8.20 17.14 5.95
C TYR A 451 8.91 16.73 4.64
N GLU A 452 8.28 15.94 3.85
CA GLU A 452 8.71 15.36 2.59
C GLU A 452 8.60 16.29 1.39
N SER A 453 7.67 17.25 1.36
CA SER A 453 7.63 18.22 0.28
C SER A 453 8.89 19.11 0.25
N GLU A 454 9.63 19.19 1.36
CA GLU A 454 10.93 19.87 1.42
C GLU A 454 12.12 18.92 1.17
N ILE A 455 11.98 17.63 1.48
CA ILE A 455 13.04 16.61 1.28
C ILE A 455 13.00 16.02 -0.13
N PHE A 456 11.81 15.82 -0.70
CA PHE A 456 11.61 15.25 -2.04
C PHE A 456 11.34 16.27 -3.15
N ARG A 457 11.32 17.57 -2.89
CA ARG A 457 11.72 18.48 -3.96
C ARG A 457 13.14 18.07 -4.30
N GLU A 458 13.32 17.40 -5.43
CA GLU A 458 14.66 17.28 -5.99
C GLU A 458 15.33 18.61 -5.80
N PRO A 459 16.43 18.72 -5.05
CA PRO A 459 17.28 19.90 -5.11
C PRO A 459 17.61 19.94 -6.59
N HIS A 460 17.17 20.97 -7.32
CA HIS A 460 17.35 21.19 -8.75
C HIS A 460 18.54 20.39 -9.20
N ALA A 461 18.31 19.28 -9.89
CA ALA A 461 19.19 18.13 -10.00
C ALA A 461 20.64 18.58 -9.99
N ALA A 462 21.34 18.32 -8.89
CA ALA A 462 22.73 18.72 -8.78
C ALA A 462 23.43 18.14 -9.98
N ARG A 463 23.86 18.99 -10.93
CA ARG A 463 24.37 18.55 -12.24
C ARG A 463 25.61 17.65 -12.10
N ASN A 464 26.13 17.56 -10.88
CA ASN A 464 27.22 16.67 -10.47
C ASN A 464 27.30 16.54 -8.93
N ALA A 465 28.04 15.56 -8.44
CA ALA A 465 28.25 15.28 -7.02
C ALA A 465 28.81 16.48 -6.22
N ASP A 466 29.62 17.35 -6.85
CA ASP A 466 30.20 18.51 -6.20
C ASP A 466 29.19 19.62 -5.88
N GLU A 467 28.19 19.80 -6.74
CA GLU A 467 27.09 20.74 -6.51
C GLU A 467 26.17 20.24 -5.38
N PHE A 468 25.92 18.94 -5.31
CA PHE A 468 25.18 18.30 -4.23
C PHE A 468 25.89 18.46 -2.88
N VAL A 469 27.19 18.22 -2.83
CA VAL A 469 28.03 18.44 -1.64
C VAL A 469 28.06 19.91 -1.22
N ARG A 470 28.06 20.85 -2.17
CA ARG A 470 27.96 22.30 -1.88
C ARG A 470 26.63 22.68 -1.23
N ILE A 471 25.52 22.14 -1.73
CA ILE A 471 24.19 22.38 -1.17
C ILE A 471 24.11 21.84 0.25
N ILE A 472 24.61 20.63 0.50
CA ILE A 472 24.66 20.03 1.85
C ILE A 472 25.53 20.87 2.80
N LYS A 473 26.70 21.30 2.37
CA LYS A 473 27.58 22.15 3.20
C LYS A 473 26.95 23.51 3.54
N LYS A 474 26.20 24.10 2.60
CA LYS A 474 25.46 25.35 2.83
C LYS A 474 24.35 25.16 3.85
N ASN A 475 23.56 24.13 3.72
CA ASN A 475 22.45 23.81 4.63
C ASN A 475 22.99 23.46 6.04
N ALA A 476 24.10 22.73 6.14
CA ALA A 476 24.77 22.43 7.41
C ALA A 476 25.31 23.69 8.12
N ALA A 477 25.80 24.67 7.37
CA ALA A 477 26.28 25.94 7.93
C ALA A 477 25.13 26.83 8.43
N GLU A 478 23.97 26.79 7.75
CA GLU A 478 22.77 27.52 8.16
C GLU A 478 22.12 26.91 9.41
N ALA A 479 22.11 25.56 9.54
CA ALA A 479 21.62 24.87 10.70
C ALA A 479 22.45 25.12 11.97
N LYS A 480 23.78 25.25 11.86
CA LYS A 480 24.65 25.59 12.99
C LYS A 480 24.38 26.98 13.59
N ARG A 481 23.73 27.89 12.86
CA ARG A 481 23.33 29.21 13.34
C ARG A 481 22.06 29.24 14.18
N ASN A 482 21.24 28.16 14.16
CA ASN A 482 19.90 28.12 14.76
C ASN A 482 19.79 27.10 15.90
N GLU A 483 20.89 26.66 16.53
CA GLU A 483 20.85 25.58 17.52
C GLU A 483 20.27 25.98 18.88
N SER A 484 19.20 25.21 19.22
CA SER A 484 18.77 24.88 20.58
C SER A 484 18.92 23.36 20.74
N PRO A 485 19.48 22.81 21.85
CA PRO A 485 19.85 21.40 21.91
C PRO A 485 18.65 20.49 22.17
N ARG A 486 18.30 19.64 21.21
CA ARG A 486 17.35 18.54 21.35
C ARG A 486 17.88 17.26 20.71
N LEU A 487 17.67 16.13 21.40
CA LEU A 487 18.30 14.81 21.24
C LEU A 487 17.70 13.95 20.12
N ARG A 488 18.55 13.20 19.37
CA ARG A 488 18.12 12.33 18.26
C ARG A 488 19.16 11.23 17.98
N GLY A 489 18.70 9.99 17.72
CA GLY A 489 19.51 8.85 17.27
C GLY A 489 20.40 8.19 18.32
N ALA A 490 20.81 6.91 18.14
CA ALA A 490 21.79 6.26 18.99
C ALA A 490 23.17 6.27 18.34
N PHE A 491 24.07 7.15 18.78
CA PHE A 491 25.44 7.29 18.29
C PHE A 491 26.46 7.22 19.39
N ILE A 492 27.56 6.54 19.09
CA ILE A 492 28.76 6.50 19.92
C ILE A 492 29.94 6.93 19.06
N ARG A 493 30.60 8.05 19.39
CA ARG A 493 31.88 8.43 18.82
C ARG A 493 33.00 7.95 19.72
N LYS A 494 33.87 7.04 19.23
CA LYS A 494 34.96 6.43 20.01
C LYS A 494 36.29 6.56 19.30
N LYS A 495 37.32 7.02 20.04
CA LYS A 495 38.72 6.94 19.63
C LYS A 495 39.29 5.58 20.02
N ILE A 496 39.78 4.83 19.01
CA ILE A 496 40.32 3.48 19.20
C ILE A 496 41.85 3.52 19.16
N LYS A 497 42.46 3.14 20.26
CA LYS A 497 43.93 2.97 20.38
C LYS A 497 44.35 1.55 20.02
N ASN A 498 45.52 1.39 19.44
CA ASN A 498 46.06 0.07 19.06
C ASN A 498 46.46 -0.73 20.33
N PRO A 499 45.82 -1.85 20.65
CA PRO A 499 46.25 -2.74 21.74
C PRO A 499 47.38 -3.62 21.22
N GLY A 500 48.59 -3.45 21.72
CA GLY A 500 49.71 -4.35 21.39
C GLY A 500 49.34 -5.84 21.42
N ASN A 501 49.92 -6.55 20.46
CA ASN A 501 49.69 -7.98 20.15
C ASN A 501 49.43 -8.89 21.37
N ARG A 502 48.27 -9.52 21.44
CA ARG A 502 48.06 -10.76 22.22
C ARG A 502 47.55 -11.88 21.30
N LYS A 503 48.39 -12.91 21.16
CA LYS A 503 48.01 -14.19 20.52
C LYS A 503 47.34 -15.06 21.56
N ASN A 504 46.19 -15.67 21.23
CA ASN A 504 45.78 -17.06 21.49
C ASN A 504 44.26 -17.19 21.26
N ALA A 505 43.91 -18.01 20.27
CA ALA A 505 42.54 -18.46 20.06
C ALA A 505 42.58 -19.99 19.84
N ILE A 506 41.78 -20.73 20.55
CA ILE A 506 41.55 -22.17 20.40
C ILE A 506 40.24 -22.32 19.61
N ALA A 507 40.26 -23.07 18.50
CA ALA A 507 39.14 -23.36 17.66
C ALA A 507 38.39 -24.62 18.11
N MET A 508 37.07 -24.58 18.21
CA MET A 508 36.17 -25.73 18.31
C MET A 508 35.20 -25.78 17.14
N GLN A 509 34.84 -26.97 16.68
CA GLN A 509 34.00 -27.22 15.50
C GLN A 509 32.50 -27.05 15.82
N PRO A 510 31.68 -26.58 14.84
CA PRO A 510 30.26 -26.31 15.03
C PRO A 510 29.36 -27.52 14.76
N THR A 511 28.22 -27.56 15.43
CA THR A 511 27.08 -28.44 15.14
C THR A 511 26.06 -27.69 14.28
N GLU A 512 25.73 -28.27 13.13
CA GLU A 512 24.72 -27.69 12.17
C GLU A 512 23.29 -27.97 12.63
N GLY A 513 22.46 -26.93 12.69
CA GLY A 513 21.02 -27.03 12.87
C GLY A 513 20.27 -26.58 11.61
N ARG A 514 19.27 -27.34 11.19
CA ARG A 514 18.36 -26.97 10.10
C ARG A 514 17.02 -26.51 10.65
N THR A 515 16.53 -25.37 10.17
CA THR A 515 15.14 -24.93 10.38
C THR A 515 14.47 -24.75 9.03
N GLU A 516 13.19 -25.14 8.94
CA GLU A 516 12.35 -24.89 7.77
C GLU A 516 11.62 -23.56 7.94
N ASN A 517 11.66 -22.70 6.91
CA ASN A 517 10.81 -21.53 6.84
C ASN A 517 9.46 -21.92 6.21
N ASN A 518 8.48 -21.02 6.24
CA ASN A 518 7.15 -21.24 5.66
C ASN A 518 7.15 -21.48 4.15
N SER A 519 8.31 -21.38 3.45
CA SER A 519 8.48 -21.62 2.01
C SER A 519 8.94 -23.04 1.66
N GLY A 520 9.13 -23.90 2.66
CA GLY A 520 9.64 -25.26 2.42
C GLY A 520 11.07 -25.32 1.90
N GLN A 521 11.76 -24.18 1.72
CA GLN A 521 13.18 -24.12 1.46
C GLN A 521 13.93 -24.14 2.79
N ALA A 522 14.83 -25.11 2.95
CA ALA A 522 15.72 -25.16 4.11
C ALA A 522 16.64 -23.94 4.06
N VAL A 523 16.46 -22.99 4.99
CA VAL A 523 17.40 -21.90 5.21
C VAL A 523 18.42 -22.37 6.22
N ASN A 524 19.69 -22.37 5.82
CA ASN A 524 20.78 -22.65 6.75
C ASN A 524 20.89 -21.45 7.72
N GLY A 525 20.65 -21.68 9.00
CA GLY A 525 20.72 -20.67 10.02
C GLY A 525 20.86 -21.25 11.40
N GLN A 526 21.13 -20.38 12.37
CA GLN A 526 21.33 -20.76 13.77
C GLN A 526 20.25 -20.17 14.65
N ILE A 527 19.78 -20.95 15.61
CA ILE A 527 18.88 -20.48 16.66
C ILE A 527 19.65 -20.47 17.98
N VAL A 528 19.64 -19.31 18.64
CA VAL A 528 20.09 -19.18 20.04
C VAL A 528 18.84 -18.92 20.89
N THR A 529 18.61 -19.70 21.89
CA THR A 529 17.38 -19.62 22.69
C THR A 529 17.61 -20.08 24.16
N ASN A 530 16.81 -19.47 25.04
CA ASN A 530 16.66 -19.95 26.44
C ASN A 530 15.32 -20.67 26.65
N GLY A 531 14.54 -20.91 25.57
CA GLY A 531 13.23 -21.54 25.62
C GLY A 531 12.07 -20.57 25.53
N SER A 532 12.14 -19.38 26.10
CA SER A 532 11.12 -18.31 25.98
C SER A 532 11.51 -17.22 24.98
N TYR A 533 12.76 -16.81 25.00
CA TYR A 533 13.33 -15.86 24.05
C TYR A 533 14.22 -16.58 23.04
N SER A 534 14.17 -16.17 21.78
CA SER A 534 15.00 -16.79 20.73
C SER A 534 15.44 -15.76 19.67
N ILE A 535 16.65 -15.97 19.17
CA ILE A 535 17.27 -15.26 18.07
C ILE A 535 17.48 -16.27 16.96
N PHE A 536 17.08 -15.94 15.74
CA PHE A 536 17.42 -16.68 14.53
C PHE A 536 18.37 -15.85 13.68
N VAL A 537 19.40 -16.49 13.10
CA VAL A 537 20.39 -15.88 12.21
C VAL A 537 20.66 -16.81 11.04
N ASP A 538 20.47 -16.35 9.81
CA ASP A 538 20.81 -17.10 8.61
C ASP A 538 22.30 -16.97 8.21
N GLU A 539 22.70 -17.65 7.14
CA GLU A 539 24.07 -17.64 6.61
C GLU A 539 24.51 -16.27 6.09
N ASN A 540 23.56 -15.36 5.83
CA ASN A 540 23.81 -13.98 5.39
C ASN A 540 23.82 -12.98 6.55
N GLY A 541 23.64 -13.44 7.78
CA GLY A 541 23.53 -12.60 8.97
C GLY A 541 22.15 -11.97 9.17
N CYS A 542 21.17 -12.30 8.35
CA CYS A 542 19.80 -11.83 8.51
C CYS A 542 19.04 -12.67 9.54
N GLY A 543 18.10 -12.08 10.26
CA GLY A 543 17.39 -12.85 11.26
C GLY A 543 16.26 -12.08 11.93
N TYR A 544 15.74 -12.64 12.99
CA TYR A 544 14.70 -12.04 13.84
C TYR A 544 14.93 -12.43 15.30
N SER A 545 14.37 -11.65 16.19
CA SER A 545 14.20 -12.05 17.59
C SER A 545 12.73 -12.14 17.97
N LYS A 546 12.40 -13.10 18.81
CA LYS A 546 11.05 -13.31 19.32
C LYS A 546 11.04 -13.73 20.78
N CYS A 547 9.98 -13.31 21.49
CA CYS A 547 9.66 -13.77 22.85
C CYS A 547 8.31 -14.50 22.80
N GLY A 548 8.29 -15.79 23.15
CA GLY A 548 7.11 -16.62 22.95
C GLY A 548 6.64 -16.62 21.49
N GLY A 549 5.40 -16.19 21.24
CA GLY A 549 4.84 -16.07 19.88
C GLY A 549 4.95 -14.67 19.27
N VAL A 550 5.62 -13.72 19.94
CA VAL A 550 5.68 -12.30 19.55
C VAL A 550 7.04 -11.99 18.94
N LEU A 551 7.06 -11.44 17.74
CA LEU A 551 8.26 -10.87 17.12
C LEU A 551 8.65 -9.59 17.88
N ILE A 552 9.90 -9.49 18.28
CA ILE A 552 10.49 -8.29 18.89
C ILE A 552 11.16 -7.47 17.82
N THR A 553 12.10 -8.08 17.08
CA THR A 553 12.73 -7.47 15.90
C THR A 553 12.40 -8.28 14.66
N ARG A 554 12.49 -7.63 13.52
CA ARG A 554 12.10 -8.21 12.23
C ARG A 554 13.30 -8.71 11.45
N LEU A 555 13.03 -9.78 10.69
CA LEU A 555 13.92 -10.31 9.67
C LEU A 555 14.11 -9.31 8.51
N ARG A 556 15.35 -9.12 8.07
CA ARG A 556 15.70 -8.53 6.78
C ARG A 556 16.45 -9.57 5.95
N GLY A 557 16.07 -9.77 4.68
CA GLY A 557 16.77 -10.63 3.74
C GLY A 557 15.90 -11.57 2.93
N LYS A 558 16.51 -12.35 2.06
CA LYS A 558 15.88 -13.23 1.05
C LYS A 558 14.96 -14.32 1.63
N ALA A 559 15.11 -14.68 2.88
CA ALA A 559 14.37 -15.77 3.51
C ALA A 559 12.84 -15.54 3.55
N TRP A 560 12.37 -14.31 3.41
CA TRP A 560 10.94 -13.94 3.43
C TRP A 560 10.46 -13.36 2.09
N GLY A 561 11.10 -13.67 1.01
CA GLY A 561 10.58 -13.52 -0.35
C GLY A 561 10.36 -12.11 -0.89
N ALA A 562 10.66 -11.05 -0.14
CA ALA A 562 10.32 -9.69 -0.56
C ALA A 562 11.49 -8.68 -0.62
N PHE A 563 12.70 -9.03 -0.20
CA PHE A 563 13.73 -8.02 0.10
C PHE A 563 15.17 -8.45 -0.28
N GLY A 564 15.32 -9.19 -1.36
CA GLY A 564 16.54 -9.93 -1.69
C GLY A 564 17.73 -9.15 -2.27
N GLU A 565 17.57 -7.91 -2.71
CA GLU A 565 18.66 -7.18 -3.38
C GLU A 565 19.42 -6.23 -2.44
N ASP A 566 18.78 -5.73 -1.40
CA ASP A 566 19.41 -4.78 -0.49
C ASP A 566 20.51 -5.42 0.39
N ALA A 567 20.44 -6.74 0.63
CA ALA A 567 21.49 -7.44 1.38
C ALA A 567 22.80 -7.57 0.58
N ALA A 568 22.76 -7.60 -0.74
CA ALA A 568 23.96 -7.65 -1.58
C ALA A 568 24.63 -6.27 -1.68
N ASN A 569 23.86 -5.20 -1.64
CA ASN A 569 24.37 -3.81 -1.68
C ASN A 569 24.79 -3.29 -0.29
N ALA A 570 24.27 -3.88 0.78
CA ALA A 570 24.70 -3.61 2.16
C ALA A 570 26.19 -3.93 2.41
N SER A 571 26.81 -4.70 1.53
CA SER A 571 28.22 -5.10 1.63
C SER A 571 29.23 -3.97 1.37
N GLU A 572 28.81 -2.80 0.91
CA GLU A 572 29.75 -1.70 0.64
C GLU A 572 30.09 -0.83 1.83
N PHE A 573 29.21 -0.73 2.85
CA PHE A 573 29.40 0.23 3.95
C PHE A 573 29.01 -0.31 5.32
N GLY A 574 28.68 -1.55 5.50
CA GLY A 574 28.14 -2.00 6.75
C GLY A 574 28.67 -3.31 7.25
N PHE A 575 28.56 -3.47 8.53
CA PHE A 575 28.60 -4.70 9.25
C PHE A 575 27.28 -5.41 8.93
N VAL A 576 27.33 -6.65 8.38
CA VAL A 576 26.10 -7.43 8.17
C VAL A 576 25.64 -7.96 9.53
N PRO A 577 24.55 -7.45 10.09
CA PRO A 577 24.17 -7.78 11.44
C PRO A 577 23.37 -9.07 11.50
N PRO A 578 23.53 -9.83 12.53
CA PRO A 578 22.56 -10.85 12.88
C PRO A 578 21.27 -10.19 13.41
N ASN A 579 20.11 -10.81 13.12
CA ASN A 579 18.84 -10.60 13.80
C ASN A 579 18.07 -9.31 13.51
N GLY A 580 18.06 -8.80 12.29
CA GLY A 580 17.25 -7.62 11.95
C GLY A 580 17.60 -6.35 12.71
N VAL A 581 18.78 -6.29 13.31
CA VAL A 581 19.41 -5.11 13.89
C VAL A 581 20.68 -4.83 13.14
N ASP A 582 20.74 -3.68 12.52
CA ASP A 582 21.89 -3.26 11.71
C ASP A 582 22.87 -2.44 12.55
N PHE A 583 24.15 -2.79 12.47
CA PHE A 583 25.23 -1.94 12.97
C PHE A 583 25.98 -1.36 11.79
N VAL A 584 26.08 -0.07 11.79
CA VAL A 584 26.82 0.69 10.77
C VAL A 584 28.04 1.30 11.45
N ILE A 585 29.22 1.05 10.87
CA ILE A 585 30.46 1.65 11.28
C ILE A 585 30.87 2.58 10.17
N ALA A 586 30.82 3.88 10.43
CA ALA A 586 31.22 4.90 9.49
C ALA A 586 32.57 5.48 9.89
N LYS A 587 33.49 5.49 8.95
CA LYS A 587 34.68 6.30 8.98
C LYS A 587 34.48 7.42 7.97
N TYR A 588 33.99 8.56 8.43
CA TYR A 588 33.74 9.70 7.57
C TYR A 588 34.64 10.86 8.00
N ASP A 589 35.49 11.30 7.12
CA ASP A 589 36.22 12.55 7.27
C ASP A 589 35.43 13.67 6.62
N PHE A 590 34.74 14.45 7.44
CA PHE A 590 33.92 15.58 6.99
C PHE A 590 34.75 16.72 6.37
N GLU A 591 36.06 16.75 6.59
CA GLU A 591 36.95 17.77 6.04
C GLU A 591 37.46 17.40 4.64
N SER A 592 37.73 16.14 4.38
CA SER A 592 38.30 15.68 3.11
C SER A 592 37.27 15.18 2.08
N GLY A 593 36.08 14.82 2.51
CA GLY A 593 35.00 14.27 1.64
C GLY A 593 35.32 12.87 1.08
N GLU A 594 36.27 12.15 1.66
CA GLU A 594 36.61 10.79 1.24
C GLU A 594 35.56 9.75 1.73
N LYS A 595 35.26 8.80 0.85
CA LYS A 595 34.28 7.73 1.09
C LYS A 595 34.74 6.77 2.19
N ALA A 596 33.77 6.22 2.92
CA ALA A 596 33.97 5.18 3.93
C ALA A 596 34.77 3.98 3.41
N ALA A 597 35.48 3.34 4.32
CA ALA A 597 36.34 2.23 3.99
C ALA A 597 35.52 1.00 3.53
N LYS A 598 35.88 0.44 2.39
CA LYS A 598 35.23 -0.76 1.82
C LYS A 598 35.43 -1.98 2.76
N ARG A 599 34.39 -2.77 2.96
CA ARG A 599 34.47 -4.08 3.63
C ARG A 599 35.51 -4.97 2.94
N ILE A 600 36.44 -5.52 3.69
CA ILE A 600 37.51 -6.38 3.18
C ILE A 600 37.15 -7.85 3.32
N SER A 601 36.55 -8.24 4.44
CA SER A 601 36.18 -9.61 4.73
C SER A 601 35.12 -9.66 5.83
N GLY A 602 34.30 -10.70 5.84
CA GLY A 602 33.34 -10.98 6.90
C GLY A 602 33.15 -12.47 7.12
N SER A 603 32.86 -12.87 8.33
CA SER A 603 32.55 -14.23 8.71
C SER A 603 31.50 -14.27 9.80
N ILE A 604 30.63 -15.30 9.78
CA ILE A 604 29.67 -15.58 10.83
C ILE A 604 30.00 -16.95 11.41
N THR A 605 30.16 -17.01 12.72
CA THR A 605 30.41 -18.24 13.48
C THR A 605 29.31 -18.41 14.50
N ALA A 606 28.65 -19.55 14.47
CA ALA A 606 27.63 -19.90 15.44
C ALA A 606 28.17 -20.86 16.47
N GLU A 607 27.91 -20.57 17.75
CA GLU A 607 28.17 -21.43 18.90
C GLU A 607 26.84 -21.78 19.58
N PRO A 608 26.74 -22.82 20.38
CA PRO A 608 25.44 -23.24 20.95
C PRO A 608 24.67 -22.19 21.75
N HIS A 609 25.36 -21.16 22.26
CA HIS A 609 24.78 -20.12 23.12
C HIS A 609 24.98 -18.71 22.61
N ARG A 610 25.65 -18.53 21.46
CA ARG A 610 25.89 -17.20 20.86
C ARG A 610 26.18 -17.27 19.36
N VAL A 611 25.95 -16.17 18.68
CA VAL A 611 26.41 -15.95 17.30
C VAL A 611 27.46 -14.86 17.31
N VAL A 612 28.57 -15.10 16.64
CA VAL A 612 29.67 -14.15 16.47
C VAL A 612 29.81 -13.78 15.01
N SER A 613 29.70 -12.49 14.70
CA SER A 613 29.98 -11.94 13.38
C SER A 613 31.24 -11.10 13.46
N GLU A 614 32.19 -11.34 12.57
CA GLU A 614 33.41 -10.55 12.46
C GLU A 614 33.54 -9.95 11.07
N ASP A 615 33.79 -8.65 11.02
CA ASP A 615 34.03 -7.92 9.77
C ASP A 615 35.30 -7.07 9.87
N ARG A 616 35.92 -6.84 8.73
CA ARG A 616 37.10 -6.01 8.63
C ARG A 616 36.88 -4.87 7.63
N PHE A 617 37.11 -3.66 8.11
CA PHE A 617 37.02 -2.43 7.34
C PHE A 617 38.38 -1.72 7.41
N ALA A 618 39.15 -1.77 6.37
CA ALA A 618 40.52 -1.19 6.34
C ALA A 618 41.33 -1.56 7.59
N SER A 619 41.56 -0.61 8.47
CA SER A 619 42.30 -0.76 9.73
C SER A 619 41.45 -1.20 10.93
N ILE A 620 40.12 -1.22 10.81
CA ILE A 620 39.23 -1.59 11.90
C ILE A 620 38.71 -3.02 11.72
N ARG A 621 38.79 -3.82 12.76
CA ARG A 621 38.11 -5.10 12.88
C ARG A 621 36.97 -4.93 13.87
N ALA A 622 35.76 -5.26 13.43
CA ALA A 622 34.56 -5.24 14.22
C ALA A 622 34.11 -6.67 14.53
N ARG A 623 33.79 -6.95 15.79
CA ARG A 623 33.28 -8.23 16.24
C ARG A 623 32.00 -8.01 17.01
N LEU A 624 30.89 -8.53 16.48
CA LEU A 624 29.60 -8.50 17.14
C LEU A 624 29.29 -9.88 17.71
N THR A 625 29.07 -9.95 19.01
CA THR A 625 28.61 -11.15 19.70
C THR A 625 27.16 -10.94 20.12
N SER A 626 26.27 -11.83 19.69
CA SER A 626 24.85 -11.85 20.06
C SER A 626 24.54 -13.10 20.84
N MET A 627 23.91 -12.96 22.01
CA MET A 627 23.51 -14.06 22.88
C MET A 627 22.14 -13.77 23.49
N VAL A 628 21.47 -14.85 23.96
CA VAL A 628 20.25 -14.77 24.76
C VAL A 628 20.59 -15.01 26.21
N ALA A 629 20.08 -14.17 27.11
CA ALA A 629 20.27 -14.34 28.54
C ALA A 629 19.61 -15.65 29.01
N ALA A 630 20.27 -16.38 29.91
CA ALA A 630 19.82 -17.70 30.32
C ALA A 630 18.53 -17.69 31.17
N ASP A 631 18.30 -16.62 31.91
CA ASP A 631 17.27 -16.49 32.95
C ASP A 631 16.31 -15.33 32.74
N SER A 632 16.37 -14.66 31.57
CA SER A 632 15.53 -13.53 31.26
C SER A 632 15.20 -13.41 29.74
N ASP A 633 14.08 -12.82 29.44
CA ASP A 633 13.59 -12.61 28.06
C ASP A 633 14.31 -11.44 27.40
N CYS A 634 15.61 -11.53 27.25
CA CYS A 634 16.44 -10.53 26.62
C CYS A 634 17.58 -11.09 25.78
N GLU A 635 18.02 -10.32 24.83
CA GLU A 635 19.25 -10.56 24.08
C GLU A 635 20.30 -9.52 24.45
N ILE A 636 21.55 -9.95 24.44
CA ILE A 636 22.71 -9.11 24.71
C ILE A 636 23.58 -9.10 23.48
N ARG A 637 23.92 -7.90 23.03
CA ARG A 637 24.80 -7.68 21.89
C ARG A 637 26.04 -6.90 22.33
N THR A 638 27.19 -7.46 22.09
CA THR A 638 28.47 -6.82 22.41
C THR A 638 29.24 -6.56 21.14
N LEU A 639 29.50 -5.29 20.84
CA LEU A 639 30.31 -4.87 19.70
C LEU A 639 31.70 -4.49 20.19
N GLU A 640 32.71 -5.21 19.71
CA GLU A 640 34.13 -4.91 19.93
C GLU A 640 34.71 -4.30 18.64
N LEU A 641 35.35 -3.15 18.77
CA LEU A 641 36.08 -2.47 17.71
C LEU A 641 37.57 -2.51 18.00
N ILE A 642 38.35 -3.10 17.10
CA ILE A 642 39.79 -3.26 17.25
C ILE A 642 40.48 -2.51 16.09
N ASN A 643 41.26 -1.50 16.46
CA ASN A 643 42.12 -0.85 15.47
C ASN A 643 43.37 -1.69 15.22
N CYS A 644 43.46 -2.28 14.03
CA CYS A 644 44.59 -3.07 13.57
C CYS A 644 45.64 -2.21 12.82
N GLY A 645 45.36 -0.93 12.64
CA GLY A 645 46.25 0.02 11.99
C GLY A 645 47.33 0.60 12.94
N LYS A 646 48.21 1.44 12.38
CA LYS A 646 49.28 2.10 13.15
C LYS A 646 48.87 3.47 13.69
N LYS A 647 47.80 4.05 13.17
CA LYS A 647 47.32 5.40 13.54
C LYS A 647 46.06 5.27 14.43
N GLU A 648 45.88 6.26 15.28
CA GLU A 648 44.59 6.42 16.01
C GLU A 648 43.48 6.75 15.03
N GLU A 649 42.33 6.14 15.16
CA GLU A 649 41.17 6.31 14.28
C GLU A 649 39.92 6.65 15.08
N THR A 650 39.11 7.53 14.54
CA THR A 650 37.79 7.85 15.09
C THR A 650 36.74 7.19 14.18
N VAL A 651 35.79 6.48 14.79
CA VAL A 651 34.67 5.85 14.10
C VAL A 651 33.36 6.20 14.78
N ASP A 652 32.34 6.41 13.99
CA ASP A 652 30.97 6.53 14.48
C ASP A 652 30.27 5.18 14.33
N VAL A 653 29.54 4.77 15.33
CA VAL A 653 28.80 3.50 15.37
C VAL A 653 27.33 3.79 15.47
N GLY A 654 26.54 3.32 14.51
CA GLY A 654 25.09 3.38 14.53
C GLY A 654 24.50 1.97 14.71
N MET A 655 23.43 1.87 15.48
CA MET A 655 22.63 0.66 15.61
C MET A 655 21.20 0.96 15.14
N PHE A 656 20.70 0.11 14.26
CA PHE A 656 19.33 0.21 13.72
C PHE A 656 18.57 -1.07 14.01
N ALA A 657 17.33 -0.95 14.45
CA ALA A 657 16.45 -2.09 14.67
C ALA A 657 15.05 -1.80 14.11
N GLU A 658 14.48 -2.74 13.38
CA GLU A 658 13.08 -2.69 13.03
C GLU A 658 12.27 -3.42 14.12
N ILE A 659 11.44 -2.65 14.82
CA ILE A 659 10.64 -3.16 15.95
C ILE A 659 9.31 -3.68 15.41
N ALA A 660 8.99 -4.95 15.72
CA ALA A 660 7.77 -5.61 15.28
C ALA A 660 6.68 -5.60 16.37
N LEU A 661 6.98 -5.99 17.58
CA LEU A 661 6.09 -6.08 18.77
C LEU A 661 4.71 -6.66 18.48
N ALA A 662 4.64 -7.70 17.68
CA ALA A 662 3.38 -8.33 17.27
C ALA A 662 3.56 -9.82 17.06
N PRO A 663 2.50 -10.64 17.22
CA PRO A 663 2.50 -12.01 16.73
C PRO A 663 2.90 -12.04 15.24
N ALA A 664 3.76 -13.00 14.86
CA ALA A 664 4.32 -13.08 13.52
C ALA A 664 3.26 -12.98 12.41
N ARG A 665 2.15 -13.71 12.56
CA ARG A 665 1.02 -13.70 11.61
C ARG A 665 0.35 -12.32 11.49
N GLU A 666 0.21 -11.57 12.58
CA GLU A 666 -0.35 -10.21 12.54
C GLU A 666 0.60 -9.25 11.84
N PHE A 667 1.89 -9.42 12.09
CA PHE A 667 2.92 -8.61 11.45
C PHE A 667 3.00 -8.88 9.94
N GLU A 668 2.96 -10.15 9.54
CA GLU A 668 3.00 -10.56 8.12
C GLU A 668 1.76 -10.09 7.35
N ALA A 669 0.58 -10.19 7.97
CA ALA A 669 -0.67 -9.77 7.32
C ALA A 669 -0.74 -8.25 7.07
N HIS A 670 -0.35 -7.44 8.07
CA HIS A 670 -0.47 -5.97 8.00
C HIS A 670 0.68 -5.26 8.74
N PRO A 671 1.91 -5.27 8.20
CA PRO A 671 3.06 -4.66 8.88
C PRO A 671 2.89 -3.17 9.18
N ALA A 672 2.24 -2.43 8.29
CA ALA A 672 1.99 -1.00 8.46
C ALA A 672 1.12 -0.70 9.69
N PHE A 673 0.08 -1.50 9.93
CA PHE A 673 -0.80 -1.33 11.10
C PHE A 673 -0.09 -1.63 12.43
N VAL A 674 0.84 -2.58 12.43
CA VAL A 674 1.63 -2.90 13.62
C VAL A 674 2.53 -1.72 14.00
N HIS A 675 3.17 -1.10 13.00
CA HIS A 675 4.05 0.04 13.26
C HIS A 675 3.30 1.30 13.70
N VAL A 676 2.11 1.55 13.18
CA VAL A 676 1.26 2.68 13.61
C VAL A 676 0.80 2.52 15.07
N CYS A 677 0.71 1.27 15.56
CA CYS A 677 0.28 0.98 16.93
C CYS A 677 1.46 0.91 17.93
N THR A 678 2.70 1.11 17.50
CA THR A 678 3.88 1.06 18.39
C THR A 678 4.29 2.48 18.76
N GLU A 679 4.24 2.77 20.05
CA GLU A 679 4.71 4.02 20.65
C GLU A 679 6.15 3.85 21.13
N SER A 680 6.92 4.92 21.13
CA SER A 680 8.28 4.94 21.66
C SER A 680 8.45 6.08 22.65
N GLU A 681 9.11 5.77 23.75
CA GLU A 681 9.53 6.76 24.75
C GLU A 681 10.99 6.55 25.14
N ARG A 682 11.60 7.56 25.69
CA ARG A 682 12.96 7.49 26.18
C ARG A 682 13.00 7.68 27.70
N ALA A 683 13.67 6.78 28.38
CA ALA A 683 13.99 6.88 29.79
C ALA A 683 15.53 6.75 29.93
N ASP A 684 16.21 7.82 30.26
CA ASP A 684 17.68 7.90 30.35
C ASP A 684 18.39 7.34 29.08
N ASP A 685 19.15 6.26 29.23
CA ASP A 685 19.87 5.56 28.17
C ASP A 685 19.08 4.36 27.61
N THR A 686 17.77 4.38 27.76
CA THR A 686 16.87 3.32 27.31
C THR A 686 15.81 3.87 26.37
N LEU A 687 15.61 3.21 25.23
CA LEU A 687 14.41 3.37 24.40
C LEU A 687 13.40 2.30 24.77
N ILE A 688 12.18 2.71 25.05
CA ILE A 688 11.06 1.83 25.34
C ILE A 688 10.10 1.89 24.17
N PHE A 689 9.74 0.73 23.63
CA PHE A 689 8.73 0.58 22.60
C PHE A 689 7.54 -0.16 23.21
N THR A 690 6.37 0.42 23.10
CA THR A 690 5.12 -0.15 23.62
C THR A 690 4.09 -0.25 22.52
N MET A 691 3.52 -1.43 22.32
CA MET A 691 2.37 -1.59 21.45
C MET A 691 1.13 -1.05 22.15
N ARG A 692 0.42 -0.09 21.52
CA ARG A 692 -0.84 0.44 22.04
C ARG A 692 -1.77 -0.70 22.41
N LYS A 693 -2.30 -0.64 23.61
CA LYS A 693 -3.20 -1.66 24.14
C LYS A 693 -4.49 -1.70 23.34
N LYS A 694 -4.68 -2.76 22.58
CA LYS A 694 -5.98 -3.05 21.93
C LYS A 694 -6.91 -3.65 23.00
N PRO A 695 -8.19 -3.25 23.08
CA PRO A 695 -9.14 -3.83 24.02
C PRO A 695 -9.16 -5.37 23.91
N GLY A 696 -8.95 -6.06 25.03
CA GLY A 696 -8.97 -7.53 25.10
C GLY A 696 -7.72 -8.24 24.58
N LYS A 697 -6.67 -7.52 24.12
CA LYS A 697 -5.37 -8.12 23.76
C LYS A 697 -4.28 -7.76 24.78
N PRO A 698 -3.26 -8.61 24.95
CA PRO A 698 -2.10 -8.28 25.76
C PRO A 698 -1.37 -7.07 25.14
N SER A 699 -0.83 -6.21 25.99
CA SER A 699 0.12 -5.17 25.59
C SER A 699 1.52 -5.76 25.63
N TYR A 700 2.33 -5.42 24.62
CA TYR A 700 3.72 -5.83 24.53
C TYR A 700 4.60 -4.61 24.65
N SER A 701 5.70 -4.72 25.41
CA SER A 701 6.72 -3.69 25.48
C SER A 701 8.09 -4.33 25.27
N ALA A 702 8.96 -3.62 24.58
CA ALA A 702 10.37 -3.98 24.46
C ALA A 702 11.21 -2.74 24.78
N PHE A 703 12.36 -2.94 25.37
CA PHE A 703 13.29 -1.88 25.69
C PHE A 703 14.68 -2.17 25.12
N PHE A 704 15.34 -1.12 24.67
CA PHE A 704 16.69 -1.16 24.14
C PHE A 704 17.55 -0.24 24.99
N ASN A 705 18.50 -0.84 25.70
CA ASN A 705 19.46 -0.13 26.50
C ASN A 705 20.84 -0.23 25.86
N VAL A 706 21.59 0.87 25.85
CA VAL A 706 22.95 0.91 25.33
C VAL A 706 23.91 1.22 26.46
N ALA A 707 24.69 0.25 26.87
CA ALA A 707 25.77 0.45 27.81
C ALA A 707 27.04 0.88 27.05
N SER A 708 27.44 2.14 27.21
CA SER A 708 28.66 2.69 26.64
C SER A 708 29.32 3.67 27.58
N LEU A 709 30.65 3.83 27.45
CA LEU A 709 31.42 4.85 28.14
C LEU A 709 31.32 6.21 27.47
N GLU A 710 30.77 6.26 26.24
CA GLU A 710 30.62 7.45 25.43
C GLU A 710 29.16 7.92 25.40
N ARG A 711 28.94 9.16 24.99
CA ARG A 711 27.60 9.71 24.88
C ARG A 711 26.82 9.00 23.77
N VAL A 712 25.63 8.53 24.10
CA VAL A 712 24.71 7.87 23.16
C VAL A 712 23.59 8.82 22.76
N GLN A 713 23.26 8.84 21.47
CA GLN A 713 22.09 9.54 20.93
C GLN A 713 21.08 8.52 20.45
N PHE A 714 19.78 8.82 20.62
CA PHE A 714 18.69 7.92 20.23
C PHE A 714 17.73 8.60 19.28
N CYS A 715 17.22 7.85 18.31
CA CYS A 715 16.14 8.26 17.41
C CYS A 715 15.16 7.11 17.22
N ALA A 716 13.88 7.35 17.43
CA ALA A 716 12.81 6.39 17.19
C ALA A 716 11.92 6.77 16.00
N ASP A 717 12.29 7.81 15.25
CA ASP A 717 11.55 8.26 14.07
C ASP A 717 11.92 7.43 12.84
N GLY A 718 10.96 6.63 12.35
CA GLY A 718 11.14 5.79 11.15
C GLY A 718 11.29 6.58 9.84
N LEU A 719 11.07 7.92 9.85
CA LEU A 719 11.31 8.78 8.69
C LEU A 719 12.77 9.23 8.61
N VAL A 720 13.44 9.28 9.74
CA VAL A 720 14.84 9.71 9.85
C VAL A 720 15.79 8.52 9.74
N CYS A 721 15.37 7.34 10.22
CA CYS A 721 16.13 6.12 10.03
C CYS A 721 15.77 5.47 8.68
N PRO A 722 16.71 4.89 7.94
CA PRO A 722 16.43 4.27 6.65
C PRO A 722 15.38 3.18 6.81
N GLY A 723 14.24 3.39 6.18
CA GLY A 723 13.18 2.40 6.08
C GLY A 723 13.64 1.19 5.24
N ARG A 724 12.76 0.20 5.12
CA ARG A 724 12.96 -1.11 4.45
C ARG A 724 13.63 -1.08 3.07
N HIS A 725 13.71 0.05 2.41
CA HIS A 725 14.01 0.18 0.99
C HIS A 725 15.14 1.16 0.67
N LYS A 726 15.82 1.65 1.69
CA LYS A 726 16.97 2.54 1.49
C LYS A 726 18.25 1.78 1.78
N SER A 727 19.27 2.05 0.98
CA SER A 727 20.60 1.47 1.16
C SER A 727 21.25 1.97 2.46
N HIS A 728 22.26 1.28 2.93
CA HIS A 728 23.08 1.75 4.07
C HIS A 728 23.80 3.08 3.77
N GLU A 729 24.01 3.39 2.47
CA GLU A 729 24.51 4.71 2.04
C GLU A 729 23.52 5.83 2.36
N ASP A 730 22.22 5.58 2.15
CA ASP A 730 21.17 6.52 2.51
C ASP A 730 21.07 6.69 4.03
N ALA A 731 21.37 5.64 4.80
CA ALA A 731 21.46 5.74 6.26
C ALA A 731 22.56 6.68 6.71
N LEU A 732 23.75 6.59 6.12
CA LEU A 732 24.88 7.45 6.43
C LEU A 732 24.64 8.89 5.99
N LEU A 733 24.00 9.10 4.84
CA LEU A 733 23.54 10.42 4.38
C LEU A 733 22.50 11.03 5.32
N MET A 734 21.54 10.22 5.80
CA MET A 734 20.53 10.65 6.78
C MET A 734 21.17 10.93 8.15
N LEU A 735 22.21 10.19 8.55
CA LEU A 735 22.97 10.48 9.75
C LEU A 735 23.66 11.83 9.70
N SER A 736 24.17 12.25 8.54
CA SER A 736 24.72 13.60 8.33
C SER A 736 23.63 14.68 8.32
N LEU A 737 22.41 14.36 7.90
CA LEU A 737 21.23 15.24 7.89
C LEU A 737 20.53 15.34 9.25
N ILE A 738 20.64 14.34 10.13
CA ILE A 738 20.10 14.36 11.50
C ILE A 738 20.71 15.51 12.34
N HIS A 739 21.92 15.93 12.04
CA HIS A 739 22.50 17.14 12.64
C HIS A 739 21.83 18.44 12.17
N ILE A 740 20.96 18.41 11.15
CA ILE A 740 20.47 19.58 10.41
C ILE A 740 18.97 19.81 10.57
N SER A 741 18.16 18.80 10.96
CA SER A 741 16.70 18.94 10.99
C SER A 741 16.13 19.08 12.41
N GLU A 742 15.20 20.04 12.61
CA GLU A 742 14.48 20.23 13.86
C GLU A 742 13.51 19.08 14.21
N PRO A 743 13.22 18.83 15.51
CA PRO A 743 12.28 17.81 15.93
C PRO A 743 10.86 18.18 15.54
N THR A 744 10.18 17.26 14.87
CA THR A 744 8.73 17.27 14.79
C THR A 744 8.16 17.29 16.20
N ARG A 745 7.37 18.29 16.53
CA ARG A 745 6.53 18.27 17.72
C ARG A 745 5.66 17.02 17.63
N GLN A 746 5.75 16.14 18.62
CA GLN A 746 4.68 15.22 18.88
C GLN A 746 3.38 16.02 18.99
N ALA A 747 2.44 15.77 18.14
CA ALA A 747 1.08 16.23 18.38
C ALA A 747 0.60 15.46 19.62
N GLU A 748 0.49 16.14 20.75
CA GLU A 748 -0.31 15.67 21.86
C GLU A 748 -1.74 15.58 21.34
N ILE A 749 -2.19 14.38 21.09
CA ILE A 749 -3.60 14.09 20.88
C ILE A 749 -4.12 13.70 22.25
N SER A 750 -4.73 14.67 22.92
CA SER A 750 -5.57 14.48 24.11
C SER A 750 -6.82 13.68 23.76
#